data_d35346ec818a935c88cc65a5e0fe4fa2
#
_entry.id   d35346ec818a935c88cc65a5e0fe4fa2
#
_cell.length_a   1.000
_cell.length_b   1.000
_cell.length_c   1.000
_cell.angle_alpha   90.00
_cell.angle_beta   90.00
_cell.angle_gamma   90.00
#
_symmetry.space_group_name_H-M   'P 1'
#
loop_
_entity.id
_entity.type
_entity.pdbx_description
1 polymer ?
#
loop_
_entity_poly.entity_id
_entity_poly.type
_entity_poly.pdbx_seq_one_letter_code
_entity_poly.pdbx_strand_id
1 'polypeptide(L)'
;MNANPQFLAATATVDEAAVQPLPNSAKVYVEGSRPDIRVPMRAVSQSDTPASMGAEPNPPIYVYDTSGPYTDPDVKIDIRSGLAPLRGAWIAERGDTEELTGPTSAYGVERLNDPKLAELRFNLHRKPRRAIAGKNVTQMHYARQGIITPEMEYVAIRENLRREEYMESLRNAGPTGLKMAELMGRQHPGQSFGAAIPAVITPEFVRSEVARGRAIIPMNINHPEIEPMIIGRNFLVKINANIGNSAVTSSIGEEVEKMTWSIRWGGDTVMDLSTGKHIHETREWIIRNSPVPIGTVPIYQALEKVNGKAEDLTWEIFRDTLIEQAEQGVDYFTIHAGVLLRYVPMTAKRMTGIVSRGGSIMAKWCLAHHKESFLYEHFEDICQIMKAYDVSFSLGDGLRPGSIYDANDEAQLGELKTLGELTQVAWKHDVQVMIEGPGHVPMQLIKENMDLQLEQCHEAPFYTLGPLTTDIAPGYDHITSGIGAAQIGWYGTAMLCYVTPKEHLGLPNKVDVKDGIITYKIAAHAADLAKGHPGAQIRDNALSKARFEFRWEDQFNIGLDPDKAREFHDETLPKDSAKVAHFCSMCGPHFCSMKITQDVREYAAKQGISEIEALKKGMEVKAIEFVKSGAEIYRKQ
;
A
#
# COMPACT_ATOMS: atom_id res chain seq x y z
N MET A 1 12.87 -16.94 34.74
CA MET A 1 12.74 -15.49 34.53
C MET A 1 11.27 -15.24 34.29
N ASN A 2 10.62 -14.42 35.11
CA ASN A 2 9.20 -14.19 35.03
C ASN A 2 8.89 -13.55 33.68
N ALA A 3 7.91 -14.10 32.95
CA ALA A 3 7.38 -13.48 31.74
C ALA A 3 6.98 -12.03 32.10
N ASN A 4 7.52 -11.09 31.35
CA ASN A 4 7.20 -9.68 31.55
C ASN A 4 5.70 -9.51 31.27
N PRO A 5 4.88 -9.00 32.19
CA PRO A 5 3.42 -8.82 32.00
C PRO A 5 3.05 -8.00 30.75
N GLN A 6 3.98 -7.22 30.20
CA GLN A 6 3.81 -6.45 28.97
C GLN A 6 3.66 -7.31 27.69
N PHE A 7 3.99 -8.60 27.73
CA PHE A 7 3.81 -9.51 26.59
C PHE A 7 2.43 -10.20 26.57
N LEU A 8 1.62 -10.02 27.61
CA LEU A 8 0.32 -10.68 27.69
C LEU A 8 -0.66 -10.07 26.70
N ALA A 9 -1.07 -10.89 25.74
CA ALA A 9 -2.22 -10.62 24.87
C ALA A 9 -3.52 -10.25 25.64
N ALA A 10 -3.56 -10.54 26.93
CA ALA A 10 -4.68 -10.21 27.82
C ALA A 10 -4.96 -8.70 27.94
N THR A 11 -3.99 -7.84 27.64
CA THR A 11 -4.12 -6.37 27.68
C THR A 11 -4.25 -5.74 26.29
N ALA A 12 -4.15 -6.54 25.21
CA ALA A 12 -4.31 -6.03 23.87
C ALA A 12 -5.75 -5.55 23.67
N THR A 13 -5.91 -4.26 23.50
CA THR A 13 -7.17 -3.59 23.10
C THR A 13 -6.94 -2.92 21.76
N VAL A 14 -7.95 -2.92 20.91
CA VAL A 14 -7.90 -2.08 19.71
C VAL A 14 -8.01 -0.63 20.14
N ASP A 15 -7.17 0.24 19.62
CA ASP A 15 -7.31 1.69 19.79
C ASP A 15 -8.71 2.11 19.28
N GLU A 16 -9.50 2.77 20.12
CA GLU A 16 -10.82 3.27 19.73
C GLU A 16 -10.75 4.12 18.45
N ALA A 17 -9.67 4.89 18.28
CA ALA A 17 -9.46 5.66 17.06
C ALA A 17 -9.27 4.77 15.81
N ALA A 18 -8.74 3.56 15.94
CA ALA A 18 -8.55 2.65 14.80
C ALA A 18 -9.87 2.03 14.31
N VAL A 19 -10.86 1.91 15.18
CA VAL A 19 -12.19 1.31 14.87
C VAL A 19 -13.26 2.35 14.55
N GLN A 20 -12.98 3.64 14.68
CA GLN A 20 -13.91 4.68 14.27
C GLN A 20 -13.74 5.00 12.79
N PRO A 21 -14.82 5.18 12.01
CA PRO A 21 -14.73 5.74 10.66
C PRO A 21 -13.97 7.08 10.67
N LEU A 22 -13.32 7.40 9.56
CA LEU A 22 -12.80 8.76 9.39
C LEU A 22 -13.96 9.75 9.32
N PRO A 23 -13.75 11.03 9.70
CA PRO A 23 -14.83 12.02 9.74
C PRO A 23 -15.61 12.11 8.42
N ASN A 24 -16.93 12.30 8.50
CA ASN A 24 -17.87 12.33 7.37
C ASN A 24 -17.75 11.14 6.41
N SER A 25 -17.27 10.02 6.89
CA SER A 25 -17.10 8.80 6.10
C SER A 25 -18.03 7.69 6.58
N ALA A 26 -18.55 6.93 5.62
CA ALA A 26 -19.29 5.72 5.89
C ALA A 26 -18.70 4.56 5.05
N LYS A 27 -18.70 3.36 5.62
CA LYS A 27 -18.40 2.15 4.87
C LYS A 27 -19.63 1.77 4.04
N VAL A 28 -19.43 1.56 2.74
CA VAL A 28 -20.46 1.11 1.81
C VAL A 28 -19.97 -0.13 1.09
N TYR A 29 -20.89 -1.03 0.75
CA TYR A 29 -20.54 -2.27 0.07
C TYR A 29 -21.07 -2.27 -1.36
N VAL A 30 -20.27 -2.76 -2.29
CA VAL A 30 -20.67 -3.07 -3.66
C VAL A 30 -20.81 -4.58 -3.77
N GLU A 31 -21.99 -5.03 -4.20
CA GLU A 31 -22.26 -6.46 -4.38
C GLU A 31 -21.69 -6.94 -5.70
N GLY A 32 -21.11 -8.15 -5.69
CA GLY A 32 -20.65 -8.87 -6.88
C GLY A 32 -21.75 -9.74 -7.49
N SER A 33 -21.33 -10.69 -8.33
CA SER A 33 -22.23 -11.67 -8.96
C SER A 33 -22.86 -12.67 -7.97
N ARG A 34 -22.29 -12.77 -6.77
CA ARG A 34 -22.73 -13.64 -5.68
C ARG A 34 -22.96 -12.81 -4.42
N PRO A 35 -23.94 -13.19 -3.57
CA PRO A 35 -24.23 -12.46 -2.33
C PRO A 35 -23.09 -12.40 -1.30
N ASP A 36 -22.14 -13.34 -1.37
CA ASP A 36 -20.97 -13.41 -0.50
C ASP A 36 -19.75 -12.64 -1.06
N ILE A 37 -19.87 -12.04 -2.25
CA ILE A 37 -18.90 -11.07 -2.78
C ILE A 37 -19.42 -9.66 -2.49
N ARG A 38 -18.97 -9.08 -1.39
CA ARG A 38 -19.32 -7.73 -0.93
C ARG A 38 -18.04 -6.93 -0.73
N VAL A 39 -17.83 -5.95 -1.59
CA VAL A 39 -16.58 -5.18 -1.64
C VAL A 39 -16.74 -3.85 -0.92
N PRO A 40 -16.03 -3.60 0.19
CA PRO A 40 -16.14 -2.36 0.93
C PRO A 40 -15.44 -1.21 0.20
N MET A 41 -16.05 -0.04 0.30
CA MET A 41 -15.47 1.24 -0.08
C MET A 41 -15.79 2.27 0.99
N ARG A 42 -14.98 3.29 1.11
CA ARG A 42 -15.27 4.43 1.97
C ARG A 42 -15.95 5.53 1.15
N ALA A 43 -17.20 5.86 1.48
CA ALA A 43 -17.93 7.00 0.94
C ALA A 43 -17.67 8.22 1.85
N VAL A 44 -17.12 9.29 1.29
CA VAL A 44 -16.88 10.56 1.97
C VAL A 44 -17.99 11.52 1.60
N SER A 45 -18.88 11.82 2.54
CA SER A 45 -19.99 12.76 2.34
C SER A 45 -19.48 14.19 2.22
N GLN A 46 -20.20 14.99 1.43
CA GLN A 46 -19.91 16.40 1.22
C GLN A 46 -21.13 17.25 1.56
N SER A 47 -20.91 18.49 1.97
CA SER A 47 -21.94 19.51 2.09
C SER A 47 -22.29 20.10 0.73
N ASP A 48 -23.49 20.67 0.64
CA ASP A 48 -23.91 21.40 -0.56
C ASP A 48 -23.02 22.64 -0.79
N THR A 49 -22.90 23.03 -2.06
CA THR A 49 -22.29 24.30 -2.44
C THR A 49 -23.08 25.45 -1.78
N PRO A 50 -22.40 26.42 -1.15
CA PRO A 50 -23.06 27.54 -0.48
C PRO A 50 -24.02 28.29 -1.42
N ALA A 51 -25.13 28.78 -0.87
CA ALA A 51 -26.15 29.51 -1.63
C ALA A 51 -25.60 30.73 -2.39
N SER A 52 -24.59 31.38 -1.82
CA SER A 52 -23.85 32.48 -2.47
C SER A 52 -23.11 32.05 -3.74
N MET A 53 -22.88 30.75 -3.93
CA MET A 53 -22.13 30.18 -5.05
C MET A 53 -22.99 29.27 -5.95
N GLY A 54 -24.31 29.23 -5.75
CA GLY A 54 -25.24 28.54 -6.64
C GLY A 54 -26.03 27.36 -6.04
N ALA A 55 -25.84 27.05 -4.76
CA ALA A 55 -26.65 26.08 -4.00
C ALA A 55 -26.89 24.74 -4.72
N GLU A 56 -25.82 24.03 -5.10
CA GLU A 56 -25.93 22.70 -5.74
C GLU A 56 -25.46 21.58 -4.80
N PRO A 57 -26.08 20.39 -4.86
CA PRO A 57 -25.65 19.25 -4.06
C PRO A 57 -24.32 18.69 -4.58
N ASN A 58 -23.47 18.21 -3.64
CA ASN A 58 -22.23 17.51 -3.94
C ASN A 58 -22.37 16.04 -3.49
N PRO A 59 -22.35 15.08 -4.42
CA PRO A 59 -22.46 13.68 -4.07
C PRO A 59 -21.21 13.17 -3.33
N PRO A 60 -21.33 12.08 -2.56
CA PRO A 60 -20.20 11.52 -1.84
C PRO A 60 -19.11 11.03 -2.79
N ILE A 61 -17.84 11.15 -2.38
CA ILE A 61 -16.69 10.61 -3.11
C ILE A 61 -16.37 9.21 -2.57
N TYR A 62 -16.21 8.24 -3.49
CA TYR A 62 -15.81 6.89 -3.15
C TYR A 62 -14.30 6.74 -3.22
N VAL A 63 -13.71 6.20 -2.17
CA VAL A 63 -12.25 5.98 -2.08
C VAL A 63 -11.95 4.55 -1.68
N TYR A 64 -10.77 4.08 -2.08
CA TYR A 64 -10.26 2.76 -1.76
C TYR A 64 -10.16 2.60 -0.24
N ASP A 65 -10.69 1.51 0.28
CA ASP A 65 -10.75 1.23 1.72
C ASP A 65 -9.91 0.00 2.05
N THR A 66 -8.92 0.17 2.90
CA THR A 66 -8.02 -0.89 3.38
C THR A 66 -8.31 -1.29 4.81
N SER A 67 -9.22 -0.57 5.49
CA SER A 67 -9.47 -0.77 6.92
C SER A 67 -10.20 -2.07 7.26
N GLY A 68 -10.66 -2.82 6.26
CA GLY A 68 -11.40 -4.05 6.49
C GLY A 68 -12.64 -3.80 7.37
N PRO A 69 -13.02 -4.72 8.24
CA PRO A 69 -14.18 -4.55 9.10
C PRO A 69 -13.98 -3.56 10.26
N TYR A 70 -12.75 -3.05 10.48
CA TYR A 70 -12.45 -2.19 11.63
C TYR A 70 -13.24 -0.88 11.65
N THR A 71 -13.57 -0.31 10.52
CA THR A 71 -14.34 0.93 10.40
C THR A 71 -15.81 0.69 10.02
N ASP A 72 -16.29 -0.53 10.13
CA ASP A 72 -17.70 -0.88 9.92
C ASP A 72 -18.45 -0.79 11.26
N PRO A 73 -19.40 0.15 11.43
CA PRO A 73 -20.13 0.32 12.70
C PRO A 73 -21.02 -0.87 13.05
N ASP A 74 -21.37 -1.72 12.07
CA ASP A 74 -22.21 -2.90 12.28
C ASP A 74 -21.38 -4.13 12.71
N VAL A 75 -20.04 -4.04 12.70
CA VAL A 75 -19.13 -5.12 13.08
C VAL A 75 -18.50 -4.84 14.44
N LYS A 76 -18.72 -5.74 15.38
CA LYS A 76 -18.03 -5.69 16.67
C LYS A 76 -16.66 -6.37 16.55
N ILE A 77 -15.61 -5.61 16.70
CA ILE A 77 -14.23 -6.11 16.69
C ILE A 77 -13.85 -6.69 18.06
N ASP A 78 -13.34 -7.91 18.03
CA ASP A 78 -12.65 -8.54 19.17
C ASP A 78 -11.36 -9.19 18.65
N ILE A 79 -10.23 -8.54 18.88
CA ILE A 79 -8.93 -9.01 18.40
C ILE A 79 -8.51 -10.38 18.95
N ARG A 80 -9.15 -10.84 20.03
CA ARG A 80 -8.90 -12.18 20.61
C ARG A 80 -9.61 -13.29 19.85
N SER A 81 -10.71 -12.94 19.21
CA SER A 81 -11.49 -13.87 18.37
C SER A 81 -11.01 -13.85 16.91
N GLY A 82 -10.29 -12.80 16.50
CA GLY A 82 -9.89 -12.56 15.13
C GLY A 82 -11.05 -12.13 14.22
N LEU A 83 -10.72 -11.87 12.97
CA LEU A 83 -11.70 -11.48 11.96
C LEU A 83 -12.47 -12.68 11.40
N ALA A 84 -13.63 -12.42 10.82
CA ALA A 84 -14.42 -13.43 10.14
C ALA A 84 -13.69 -13.97 8.88
N PRO A 85 -13.77 -15.28 8.58
CA PRO A 85 -13.10 -15.89 7.45
C PRO A 85 -13.85 -15.61 6.13
N LEU A 86 -13.71 -14.42 5.56
CA LEU A 86 -14.37 -13.97 4.33
C LEU A 86 -14.27 -15.00 3.19
N ARG A 87 -13.07 -15.53 2.95
CA ARG A 87 -12.76 -16.45 1.85
C ARG A 87 -12.98 -17.92 2.19
N GLY A 88 -13.38 -18.24 3.42
CA GLY A 88 -13.47 -19.64 3.87
C GLY A 88 -14.35 -20.51 2.97
N ALA A 89 -15.53 -20.04 2.58
CA ALA A 89 -16.43 -20.74 1.68
C ALA A 89 -15.83 -20.87 0.27
N TRP A 90 -15.24 -19.83 -0.28
CA TRP A 90 -14.63 -19.84 -1.62
C TRP A 90 -13.50 -20.85 -1.74
N ILE A 91 -12.66 -20.97 -0.70
CA ILE A 91 -11.56 -21.96 -0.65
C ILE A 91 -12.12 -23.38 -0.59
N ALA A 92 -13.14 -23.61 0.24
CA ALA A 92 -13.74 -24.92 0.41
C ALA A 92 -14.49 -25.42 -0.85
N GLU A 93 -15.18 -24.52 -1.55
CA GLU A 93 -15.96 -24.84 -2.78
C GLU A 93 -15.08 -25.36 -3.92
N ARG A 94 -13.80 -24.97 -3.99
CA ARG A 94 -12.87 -25.43 -5.02
C ARG A 94 -12.57 -26.92 -4.92
N GLY A 95 -12.67 -27.52 -3.74
CA GLY A 95 -12.52 -28.96 -3.54
C GLY A 95 -11.11 -29.51 -3.82
N ASP A 96 -10.10 -28.64 -3.83
CA ASP A 96 -8.70 -28.97 -4.14
C ASP A 96 -7.76 -28.83 -2.94
N THR A 97 -8.31 -28.55 -1.76
CA THR A 97 -7.59 -28.47 -0.49
C THR A 97 -8.05 -29.51 0.51
N GLU A 98 -7.15 -29.97 1.36
CA GLU A 98 -7.43 -30.84 2.52
C GLU A 98 -7.14 -30.09 3.82
N GLU A 99 -7.92 -30.34 4.86
CA GLU A 99 -7.65 -29.86 6.21
C GLU A 99 -6.69 -30.82 6.90
N LEU A 100 -5.61 -30.29 7.47
CA LEU A 100 -4.61 -31.07 8.20
C LEU A 100 -5.08 -31.33 9.64
N THR A 101 -4.52 -32.33 10.31
CA THR A 101 -4.84 -32.63 11.71
C THR A 101 -4.28 -31.59 12.68
N GLY A 102 -3.24 -30.85 12.27
CA GLY A 102 -2.53 -29.79 12.98
C GLY A 102 -1.33 -29.32 12.16
N PRO A 103 -0.46 -28.47 12.71
CA PRO A 103 0.76 -28.04 12.03
C PRO A 103 1.66 -29.23 11.70
N THR A 104 2.32 -29.17 10.54
CA THR A 104 3.24 -30.25 10.09
C THR A 104 4.71 -29.87 10.22
N SER A 105 5.04 -28.57 10.38
CA SER A 105 6.38 -28.13 10.69
C SER A 105 6.80 -28.58 12.10
N ALA A 106 8.05 -29.00 12.26
CA ALA A 106 8.56 -29.43 13.56
C ALA A 106 8.48 -28.32 14.61
N TYR A 107 8.85 -27.10 14.21
CA TYR A 107 8.79 -25.94 15.10
C TYR A 107 7.34 -25.56 15.44
N GLY A 108 6.42 -25.59 14.51
CA GLY A 108 4.99 -25.31 14.76
C GLY A 108 4.39 -26.31 15.76
N VAL A 109 4.74 -27.61 15.66
CA VAL A 109 4.34 -28.65 16.62
C VAL A 109 4.93 -28.38 18.00
N GLU A 110 6.21 -28.01 18.09
CA GLU A 110 6.86 -27.65 19.34
C GLU A 110 6.16 -26.46 20.00
N ARG A 111 5.94 -25.38 19.26
CA ARG A 111 5.26 -24.16 19.77
C ARG A 111 3.83 -24.46 20.24
N LEU A 112 3.11 -25.31 19.53
CA LEU A 112 1.74 -25.71 19.91
C LEU A 112 1.72 -26.49 21.24
N ASN A 113 2.73 -27.31 21.50
CA ASN A 113 2.77 -28.20 22.65
C ASN A 113 3.49 -27.62 23.88
N ASP A 114 4.19 -26.49 23.77
CA ASP A 114 4.89 -25.87 24.90
C ASP A 114 3.88 -25.19 25.85
N PRO A 115 3.68 -25.71 27.11
CA PRO A 115 2.71 -25.14 28.03
C PRO A 115 3.08 -23.71 28.48
N LYS A 116 4.35 -23.29 28.37
CA LYS A 116 4.78 -21.94 28.74
C LYS A 116 4.27 -20.87 27.78
N LEU A 117 3.84 -21.26 26.61
CA LEU A 117 3.33 -20.37 25.56
C LEU A 117 1.80 -20.30 25.53
N ALA A 118 1.12 -21.03 26.41
CA ALA A 118 -0.35 -21.12 26.41
C ALA A 118 -1.05 -19.76 26.47
N GLU A 119 -0.51 -18.83 27.27
CA GLU A 119 -1.06 -17.47 27.43
C GLU A 119 -0.76 -16.53 26.24
N LEU A 120 0.23 -16.87 25.41
CA LEU A 120 0.62 -16.07 24.24
C LEU A 120 -0.08 -16.54 22.97
N ARG A 121 -0.59 -17.77 22.95
CA ARG A 121 -1.24 -18.33 21.77
C ARG A 121 -2.53 -17.61 21.45
N PHE A 122 -2.81 -17.49 20.17
CA PHE A 122 -4.11 -17.04 19.71
C PHE A 122 -5.18 -18.07 20.05
N ASN A 123 -6.36 -17.60 20.48
CA ASN A 123 -7.41 -18.50 21.01
C ASN A 123 -8.15 -19.33 19.95
N LEU A 124 -8.05 -18.93 18.67
CA LEU A 124 -8.70 -19.63 17.60
C LEU A 124 -7.81 -20.77 17.08
N HIS A 125 -8.16 -22.01 17.42
CA HIS A 125 -7.47 -23.19 16.90
C HIS A 125 -7.99 -23.52 15.49
N ARG A 126 -7.49 -22.78 14.48
CA ARG A 126 -7.74 -23.13 13.10
C ARG A 126 -6.74 -24.19 12.65
N LYS A 127 -7.24 -25.30 12.12
CA LYS A 127 -6.39 -26.32 11.51
C LYS A 127 -5.90 -25.81 10.15
N PRO A 128 -4.61 -25.99 9.82
CA PRO A 128 -4.11 -25.59 8.52
C PRO A 128 -4.76 -26.40 7.40
N ARG A 129 -4.85 -25.78 6.23
CA ARG A 129 -5.22 -26.42 4.97
C ARG A 129 -4.02 -26.47 4.05
N ARG A 130 -3.99 -27.44 3.16
CA ARG A 130 -2.98 -27.61 2.13
C ARG A 130 -3.62 -28.11 0.84
N ALA A 131 -3.01 -27.85 -0.31
CA ALA A 131 -3.40 -28.46 -1.55
C ALA A 131 -3.40 -30.00 -1.44
N ILE A 132 -4.42 -30.66 -1.96
CA ILE A 132 -4.44 -32.11 -2.11
C ILE A 132 -3.25 -32.54 -2.98
N ALA A 133 -2.66 -33.68 -2.69
CA ALA A 133 -1.50 -34.17 -3.41
C ALA A 133 -1.68 -34.09 -4.95
N GLY A 134 -0.76 -33.46 -5.64
CA GLY A 134 -0.80 -33.24 -7.08
C GLY A 134 -1.67 -32.07 -7.56
N LYS A 135 -2.35 -31.36 -6.66
CA LYS A 135 -3.09 -30.13 -7.00
C LYS A 135 -2.23 -28.89 -6.80
N ASN A 136 -2.63 -27.81 -7.44
CA ASN A 136 -2.09 -26.47 -7.28
C ASN A 136 -3.25 -25.52 -6.96
N VAL A 137 -3.10 -24.67 -5.94
CA VAL A 137 -4.17 -23.81 -5.41
C VAL A 137 -3.89 -22.32 -5.58
N THR A 138 -2.89 -21.97 -6.40
CA THR A 138 -2.50 -20.57 -6.61
C THR A 138 -3.47 -19.85 -7.52
N GLN A 139 -3.63 -18.54 -7.30
CA GLN A 139 -4.44 -17.69 -8.19
C GLN A 139 -3.91 -17.71 -9.63
N MET A 140 -2.59 -17.80 -9.82
CA MET A 140 -2.00 -17.93 -11.16
C MET A 140 -2.41 -19.23 -11.83
N HIS A 141 -2.47 -20.33 -11.09
CA HIS A 141 -2.91 -21.61 -11.63
C HIS A 141 -4.36 -21.53 -12.15
N TYR A 142 -5.28 -21.03 -11.33
CA TYR A 142 -6.67 -20.84 -11.76
C TYR A 142 -6.77 -19.90 -12.97
N ALA A 143 -6.04 -18.79 -12.92
CA ALA A 143 -6.02 -17.83 -14.03
C ALA A 143 -5.56 -18.45 -15.36
N ARG A 144 -4.53 -19.30 -15.34
CA ARG A 144 -4.01 -20.03 -16.50
C ARG A 144 -4.97 -21.10 -17.00
N GLN A 145 -5.78 -21.67 -16.12
CA GLN A 145 -6.87 -22.60 -16.49
C GLN A 145 -8.11 -21.87 -17.06
N GLY A 146 -8.08 -20.54 -17.17
CA GLY A 146 -9.21 -19.74 -17.63
C GLY A 146 -10.30 -19.54 -16.57
N ILE A 147 -10.01 -19.85 -15.31
CA ILE A 147 -10.97 -19.73 -14.20
C ILE A 147 -10.90 -18.34 -13.61
N ILE A 148 -12.03 -17.65 -13.55
CA ILE A 148 -12.21 -16.42 -12.78
C ILE A 148 -12.64 -16.81 -11.37
N THR A 149 -11.80 -16.55 -10.39
CA THR A 149 -12.10 -16.82 -8.98
C THR A 149 -12.94 -15.68 -8.37
N PRO A 150 -13.67 -15.93 -7.26
CA PRO A 150 -14.34 -14.85 -6.51
C PRO A 150 -13.39 -13.72 -6.11
N GLU A 151 -12.13 -14.05 -5.82
CA GLU A 151 -11.09 -13.07 -5.52
C GLU A 151 -10.78 -12.13 -6.70
N MET A 152 -10.76 -12.65 -7.93
CA MET A 152 -10.52 -11.83 -9.14
C MET A 152 -11.70 -10.90 -9.42
N GLU A 153 -12.92 -11.34 -9.17
CA GLU A 153 -14.11 -10.49 -9.26
C GLU A 153 -14.10 -9.40 -8.19
N TYR A 154 -13.80 -9.76 -6.95
CA TYR A 154 -13.68 -8.82 -5.84
C TYR A 154 -12.66 -7.71 -6.16
N VAL A 155 -11.48 -8.09 -6.66
CA VAL A 155 -10.44 -7.16 -7.10
C VAL A 155 -10.95 -6.21 -8.19
N ALA A 156 -11.63 -6.73 -9.21
CA ALA A 156 -12.14 -5.91 -10.30
C ALA A 156 -13.13 -4.84 -9.80
N ILE A 157 -14.05 -5.21 -8.91
CA ILE A 157 -14.99 -4.28 -8.28
C ILE A 157 -14.24 -3.21 -7.47
N ARG A 158 -13.25 -3.64 -6.68
CA ARG A 158 -12.48 -2.77 -5.79
C ARG A 158 -11.67 -1.72 -6.55
N GLU A 159 -11.01 -2.11 -7.64
CA GLU A 159 -10.17 -1.21 -8.45
C GLU A 159 -10.97 -0.17 -9.25
N ASN A 160 -12.24 -0.44 -9.56
CA ASN A 160 -13.11 0.50 -10.29
C ASN A 160 -13.67 1.63 -9.43
N LEU A 161 -13.66 1.52 -8.08
CA LEU A 161 -14.10 2.55 -7.13
C LEU A 161 -15.51 3.13 -7.42
N ARG A 162 -16.44 2.34 -7.93
CA ARG A 162 -17.79 2.79 -8.35
C ARG A 162 -17.80 3.97 -9.33
N ARG A 163 -16.71 4.19 -10.05
CA ARG A 163 -16.51 5.38 -10.87
C ARG A 163 -17.61 5.55 -11.93
N GLU A 164 -17.97 4.49 -12.62
CA GLU A 164 -18.99 4.58 -13.68
C GLU A 164 -20.37 4.92 -13.12
N GLU A 165 -20.78 4.24 -12.05
CA GLU A 165 -22.04 4.51 -11.33
C GLU A 165 -22.07 5.95 -10.81
N TYR A 166 -20.96 6.43 -10.26
CA TYR A 166 -20.82 7.80 -9.80
C TYR A 166 -21.01 8.80 -10.95
N MET A 167 -20.33 8.61 -12.07
CA MET A 167 -20.44 9.48 -13.23
C MET A 167 -21.82 9.43 -13.88
N GLU A 168 -22.45 8.27 -13.89
CA GLU A 168 -23.82 8.10 -14.39
C GLU A 168 -24.83 8.78 -13.48
N SER A 169 -24.72 8.63 -12.17
CA SER A 169 -25.59 9.32 -11.21
C SER A 169 -25.55 10.84 -11.38
N LEU A 170 -24.36 11.39 -11.64
CA LEU A 170 -24.21 12.81 -11.96
C LEU A 170 -24.93 13.19 -13.25
N ARG A 171 -24.71 12.45 -14.33
CA ARG A 171 -25.34 12.74 -15.63
C ARG A 171 -26.88 12.73 -15.57
N ASN A 172 -27.42 11.83 -14.74
CA ASN A 172 -28.87 11.65 -14.58
C ASN A 172 -29.52 12.67 -13.62
N ALA A 173 -28.73 13.49 -12.91
CA ALA A 173 -29.22 14.51 -11.99
C ALA A 173 -29.65 15.85 -12.67
N GLY A 174 -29.90 15.83 -13.98
CA GLY A 174 -30.36 17.00 -14.74
C GLY A 174 -29.22 17.94 -15.18
N PRO A 175 -29.54 19.18 -15.60
CA PRO A 175 -28.55 20.09 -16.17
C PRO A 175 -27.39 20.45 -15.24
N THR A 176 -27.65 20.60 -13.94
CA THR A 176 -26.63 20.85 -12.93
C THR A 176 -25.73 19.64 -12.75
N GLY A 177 -26.32 18.44 -12.75
CA GLY A 177 -25.59 17.19 -12.69
C GLY A 177 -24.68 16.97 -13.90
N LEU A 178 -25.10 17.36 -15.10
CA LEU A 178 -24.25 17.29 -16.30
C LEU A 178 -23.00 18.17 -16.17
N LYS A 179 -23.14 19.39 -15.67
CA LYS A 179 -22.00 20.28 -15.40
C LYS A 179 -21.05 19.66 -14.36
N MET A 180 -21.61 19.05 -13.32
CA MET A 180 -20.82 18.36 -12.29
C MET A 180 -20.10 17.16 -12.88
N ALA A 181 -20.76 16.37 -13.73
CA ALA A 181 -20.12 15.23 -14.41
C ALA A 181 -18.96 15.69 -15.32
N GLU A 182 -19.11 16.81 -16.04
CA GLU A 182 -18.03 17.39 -16.84
C GLU A 182 -16.86 17.84 -15.94
N LEU A 183 -17.14 18.52 -14.84
CA LEU A 183 -16.13 18.99 -13.90
C LEU A 183 -15.39 17.83 -13.23
N MET A 184 -16.10 16.85 -12.69
CA MET A 184 -15.51 15.71 -11.98
C MET A 184 -14.80 14.75 -12.94
N GLY A 185 -15.32 14.57 -14.16
CA GLY A 185 -14.73 13.70 -15.17
C GLY A 185 -13.52 14.29 -15.90
N ARG A 186 -13.23 15.59 -15.70
CA ARG A 186 -12.08 16.23 -16.32
C ARG A 186 -10.78 15.68 -15.74
N GLN A 187 -9.96 15.10 -16.60
CA GLN A 187 -8.67 14.53 -16.24
C GLN A 187 -7.61 14.91 -17.27
N HIS A 188 -6.42 15.26 -16.80
CA HIS A 188 -5.29 15.46 -17.69
C HIS A 188 -4.86 14.11 -18.29
N PRO A 189 -4.46 14.09 -19.58
CA PRO A 189 -3.89 12.87 -20.15
C PRO A 189 -2.60 12.50 -19.43
N GLY A 190 -2.45 11.21 -19.09
CA GLY A 190 -1.25 10.69 -18.47
C GLY A 190 -0.25 10.16 -19.48
N GLN A 191 0.93 9.82 -18.97
CA GLN A 191 1.98 9.08 -19.67
C GLN A 191 2.17 7.73 -18.98
N SER A 192 1.70 6.65 -19.61
CA SER A 192 1.66 5.34 -18.94
C SER A 192 2.95 4.52 -19.05
N PHE A 193 3.94 4.95 -19.86
CA PHE A 193 5.18 4.23 -20.14
C PHE A 193 4.97 2.74 -20.50
N GLY A 194 3.92 2.45 -21.27
CA GLY A 194 3.57 1.11 -21.72
C GLY A 194 2.65 0.32 -20.77
N ALA A 195 2.18 0.90 -19.66
CA ALA A 195 1.10 0.31 -18.90
C ALA A 195 -0.21 0.38 -19.73
N ALA A 196 -0.94 -0.73 -19.79
CA ALA A 196 -2.18 -0.87 -20.56
C ALA A 196 -3.37 -0.88 -19.57
N ILE A 197 -3.73 0.32 -19.08
CA ILE A 197 -4.79 0.49 -18.07
C ILE A 197 -6.13 0.62 -18.80
N PRO A 198 -7.08 -0.32 -18.65
CA PRO A 198 -8.38 -0.23 -19.29
C PRO A 198 -9.27 0.84 -18.64
N ALA A 199 -10.24 1.35 -19.38
CA ALA A 199 -11.23 2.28 -18.83
C ALA A 199 -12.02 1.65 -17.67
N VAL A 200 -12.34 0.35 -17.77
CA VAL A 200 -13.01 -0.46 -16.75
C VAL A 200 -12.19 -1.73 -16.53
N ILE A 201 -11.86 -2.01 -15.29
CA ILE A 201 -11.20 -3.25 -14.90
C ILE A 201 -12.26 -4.33 -14.75
N THR A 202 -12.19 -5.36 -15.60
CA THR A 202 -13.09 -6.51 -15.57
C THR A 202 -12.44 -7.69 -14.86
N PRO A 203 -13.22 -8.66 -14.31
CA PRO A 203 -12.67 -9.89 -13.76
C PRO A 203 -11.79 -10.66 -14.76
N GLU A 204 -12.14 -10.64 -16.05
CA GLU A 204 -11.34 -11.25 -17.10
C GLU A 204 -10.00 -10.52 -17.32
N PHE A 205 -9.99 -9.19 -17.22
CA PHE A 205 -8.74 -8.43 -17.27
C PHE A 205 -7.83 -8.81 -16.09
N VAL A 206 -8.36 -8.87 -14.87
CA VAL A 206 -7.64 -9.32 -13.68
C VAL A 206 -7.06 -10.73 -13.91
N ARG A 207 -7.89 -11.69 -14.35
CA ARG A 207 -7.46 -13.05 -14.68
C ARG A 207 -6.32 -13.06 -15.70
N SER A 208 -6.45 -12.28 -16.77
CA SER A 208 -5.45 -12.21 -17.84
C SER A 208 -4.10 -11.67 -17.34
N GLU A 209 -4.10 -10.63 -16.50
CA GLU A 209 -2.88 -10.06 -15.93
C GLU A 209 -2.18 -11.04 -14.98
N VAL A 210 -2.96 -11.74 -14.13
CA VAL A 210 -2.42 -12.78 -13.23
C VAL A 210 -1.87 -13.97 -14.03
N ALA A 211 -2.59 -14.45 -15.05
CA ALA A 211 -2.15 -15.56 -15.89
C ALA A 211 -0.81 -15.30 -16.59
N ARG A 212 -0.57 -14.05 -16.97
CA ARG A 212 0.67 -13.59 -17.62
C ARG A 212 1.81 -13.31 -16.64
N GLY A 213 1.55 -13.30 -15.34
CA GLY A 213 2.52 -12.95 -14.30
C GLY A 213 2.75 -11.45 -14.14
N ARG A 214 1.96 -10.59 -14.80
CA ARG A 214 2.09 -9.11 -14.71
C ARG A 214 1.36 -8.51 -13.51
N ALA A 215 0.62 -9.33 -12.79
CA ALA A 215 0.00 -8.98 -11.52
C ALA A 215 -0.05 -10.19 -10.60
N ILE A 216 -0.10 -9.95 -9.30
CA ILE A 216 -0.29 -10.97 -8.27
C ILE A 216 -1.45 -10.62 -7.35
N ILE A 217 -2.12 -11.65 -6.86
CA ILE A 217 -3.13 -11.58 -5.80
C ILE A 217 -2.57 -12.38 -4.63
N PRO A 218 -1.85 -11.75 -3.69
CA PRO A 218 -1.17 -12.45 -2.60
C PRO A 218 -2.16 -12.85 -1.52
N MET A 219 -2.55 -14.12 -1.50
CA MET A 219 -3.60 -14.62 -0.60
C MET A 219 -3.44 -16.09 -0.28
N ASN A 220 -2.83 -16.40 0.86
CA ASN A 220 -2.70 -17.76 1.36
C ASN A 220 -4.08 -18.36 1.68
N ILE A 221 -4.27 -19.66 1.41
CA ILE A 221 -5.48 -20.41 1.77
C ILE A 221 -5.70 -20.51 3.29
N ASN A 222 -4.65 -20.30 4.09
CA ASN A 222 -4.69 -20.27 5.56
C ASN A 222 -4.87 -18.86 6.15
N HIS A 223 -5.09 -17.84 5.29
CA HIS A 223 -5.49 -16.50 5.67
C HIS A 223 -6.86 -16.13 5.05
N PRO A 224 -7.94 -16.83 5.44
CA PRO A 224 -9.25 -16.60 4.85
C PRO A 224 -9.94 -15.30 5.30
N GLU A 225 -9.38 -14.58 6.27
CA GLU A 225 -9.87 -13.27 6.75
C GLU A 225 -9.62 -12.13 5.78
N ILE A 226 -8.69 -12.31 4.85
CA ILE A 226 -8.21 -11.27 3.95
C ILE A 226 -9.27 -10.80 2.95
N GLU A 227 -9.30 -9.50 2.71
CA GLU A 227 -10.00 -8.88 1.60
C GLU A 227 -9.10 -8.87 0.36
N PRO A 228 -9.54 -9.47 -0.77
CA PRO A 228 -8.74 -9.54 -1.98
C PRO A 228 -8.24 -8.20 -2.50
N MET A 229 -6.95 -8.16 -2.88
CA MET A 229 -6.29 -7.03 -3.51
C MET A 229 -5.30 -7.51 -4.59
N ILE A 230 -4.86 -6.62 -5.44
CA ILE A 230 -3.94 -6.93 -6.54
C ILE A 230 -2.74 -5.99 -6.53
N ILE A 231 -1.58 -6.52 -6.90
CA ILE A 231 -0.33 -5.78 -7.11
C ILE A 231 0.07 -5.96 -8.57
N GLY A 232 0.05 -4.89 -9.35
CA GLY A 232 0.39 -4.90 -10.77
C GLY A 232 0.42 -3.50 -11.36
N ARG A 233 1.29 -3.26 -12.37
CA ARG A 233 1.50 -1.90 -12.93
C ARG A 233 0.26 -1.33 -13.64
N ASN A 234 -0.69 -2.19 -14.04
CA ASN A 234 -1.92 -1.80 -14.72
C ASN A 234 -3.08 -1.52 -13.74
N PHE A 235 -2.81 -1.51 -12.44
CA PHE A 235 -3.73 -1.24 -11.36
C PHE A 235 -3.26 -0.03 -10.55
N LEU A 236 -4.06 0.40 -9.57
CA LEU A 236 -3.64 1.44 -8.64
C LEU A 236 -2.35 1.03 -7.92
N VAL A 237 -1.42 1.97 -7.75
CA VAL A 237 -0.18 1.72 -7.00
C VAL A 237 -0.51 1.44 -5.55
N LYS A 238 0.01 0.33 -5.03
CA LYS A 238 -0.19 -0.13 -3.65
C LYS A 238 0.96 0.31 -2.75
N ILE A 239 0.69 0.36 -1.46
CA ILE A 239 1.73 0.61 -0.46
C ILE A 239 1.79 -0.51 0.58
N ASN A 240 3.00 -0.84 0.99
CA ASN A 240 3.27 -1.75 2.09
C ASN A 240 3.79 -0.99 3.30
N ALA A 241 3.30 -1.34 4.49
CA ALA A 241 3.83 -0.89 5.76
C ALA A 241 4.64 -2.00 6.43
N ASN A 242 5.80 -1.65 6.97
CA ASN A 242 6.62 -2.57 7.76
C ASN A 242 6.32 -2.39 9.25
N ILE A 243 6.02 -3.47 9.94
CA ILE A 243 5.91 -3.55 11.39
C ILE A 243 6.82 -4.66 11.90
N GLY A 244 6.91 -4.83 13.18
CA GLY A 244 7.63 -5.94 13.78
C GLY A 244 8.25 -5.55 15.12
N ASN A 245 8.26 -6.53 16.04
CA ASN A 245 8.94 -6.39 17.30
C ASN A 245 10.43 -6.71 17.16
N SER A 246 11.21 -6.27 18.14
CA SER A 246 12.60 -6.67 18.30
C SER A 246 12.80 -7.34 19.68
N ALA A 247 14.00 -7.89 19.89
CA ALA A 247 14.34 -8.51 21.18
C ALA A 247 14.26 -7.55 22.39
N VAL A 248 14.19 -6.23 22.13
CA VAL A 248 14.24 -5.19 23.16
C VAL A 248 12.99 -4.33 23.26
N THR A 249 12.11 -4.35 22.25
CA THR A 249 10.94 -3.45 22.20
C THR A 249 9.74 -4.08 21.49
N SER A 250 8.56 -3.62 21.88
CA SER A 250 7.24 -3.94 21.35
C SER A 250 6.64 -5.26 21.83
N SER A 251 5.36 -5.22 22.12
CA SER A 251 4.54 -6.35 22.54
C SER A 251 3.68 -6.87 21.38
N ILE A 252 3.07 -8.06 21.54
CA ILE A 252 2.09 -8.59 20.58
C ILE A 252 0.95 -7.59 20.34
N GLY A 253 0.43 -6.98 21.42
CA GLY A 253 -0.65 -5.99 21.32
C GLY A 253 -0.24 -4.75 20.54
N GLU A 254 0.97 -4.24 20.75
CA GLU A 254 1.50 -3.08 20.00
C GLU A 254 1.68 -3.38 18.50
N GLU A 255 2.06 -4.62 18.15
CA GLU A 255 2.18 -4.99 16.73
C GLU A 255 0.80 -5.09 16.06
N VAL A 256 -0.20 -5.65 16.73
CA VAL A 256 -1.59 -5.64 16.24
C VAL A 256 -2.11 -4.21 16.12
N GLU A 257 -1.81 -3.34 17.09
CA GLU A 257 -2.18 -1.92 17.02
C GLU A 257 -1.51 -1.21 15.84
N LYS A 258 -0.22 -1.42 15.60
CA LYS A 258 0.49 -0.86 14.44
C LYS A 258 -0.10 -1.36 13.12
N MET A 259 -0.46 -2.64 13.04
CA MET A 259 -1.11 -3.21 11.87
C MET A 259 -2.47 -2.54 11.63
N THR A 260 -3.36 -2.48 12.62
CA THR A 260 -4.69 -1.85 12.49
C THR A 260 -4.58 -0.36 12.15
N TRP A 261 -3.60 0.32 12.74
CA TRP A 261 -3.30 1.71 12.44
C TRP A 261 -2.81 1.91 10.99
N SER A 262 -1.96 1.01 10.50
CA SER A 262 -1.46 1.03 9.13
C SER A 262 -2.60 0.95 8.10
N ILE A 263 -3.50 -0.02 8.27
CA ILE A 263 -4.62 -0.23 7.34
C ILE A 263 -5.66 0.90 7.42
N ARG A 264 -5.86 1.50 8.58
CA ARG A 264 -6.73 2.68 8.73
C ARG A 264 -6.30 3.84 7.83
N TRP A 265 -5.00 4.07 7.70
CA TRP A 265 -4.43 5.17 6.92
C TRP A 265 -4.16 4.81 5.46
N GLY A 266 -4.43 3.58 5.06
CA GLY A 266 -4.40 3.16 3.67
C GLY A 266 -3.26 2.22 3.30
N GLY A 267 -2.64 1.54 4.28
CA GLY A 267 -1.71 0.44 4.01
C GLY A 267 -2.42 -0.70 3.29
N ASP A 268 -1.97 -1.04 2.09
CA ASP A 268 -2.58 -2.08 1.26
C ASP A 268 -2.07 -3.48 1.63
N THR A 269 -0.86 -3.57 2.14
CA THR A 269 -0.23 -4.78 2.71
C THR A 269 0.57 -4.40 3.94
N VAL A 270 0.88 -5.39 4.78
CA VAL A 270 1.76 -5.22 5.94
C VAL A 270 2.80 -6.34 5.96
N MET A 271 4.06 -5.97 6.19
CA MET A 271 5.13 -6.96 6.45
C MET A 271 5.44 -7.02 7.94
N ASP A 272 5.39 -8.23 8.48
CA ASP A 272 5.90 -8.55 9.82
C ASP A 272 7.40 -8.86 9.76
N LEU A 273 8.23 -7.91 10.18
CA LEU A 273 9.69 -8.01 10.26
C LEU A 273 10.19 -8.37 11.66
N SER A 274 9.36 -9.00 12.47
CA SER A 274 9.69 -9.38 13.86
C SER A 274 10.96 -10.22 13.93
N THR A 275 11.79 -9.92 14.92
CA THR A 275 13.07 -10.61 15.20
C THR A 275 13.19 -11.09 16.66
N GLY A 276 12.13 -10.94 17.46
CA GLY A 276 12.10 -11.35 18.87
C GLY A 276 11.77 -12.83 19.09
N LYS A 277 11.83 -13.29 20.33
CA LYS A 277 11.63 -14.71 20.71
C LYS A 277 10.24 -15.27 20.45
N HIS A 278 9.25 -14.43 20.28
CA HIS A 278 7.83 -14.83 20.11
C HIS A 278 7.31 -14.50 18.70
N ILE A 279 8.19 -14.59 17.70
CA ILE A 279 7.86 -14.33 16.29
C ILE A 279 6.64 -15.16 15.87
N HIS A 280 6.57 -16.43 16.23
CA HIS A 280 5.50 -17.34 15.87
C HIS A 280 4.14 -16.86 16.39
N GLU A 281 4.05 -16.55 17.68
CA GLU A 281 2.80 -16.10 18.32
C GLU A 281 2.42 -14.70 17.84
N THR A 282 3.37 -13.77 17.77
CA THR A 282 3.13 -12.40 17.26
C THR A 282 2.51 -12.44 15.87
N ARG A 283 3.09 -13.23 14.97
CA ARG A 283 2.61 -13.39 13.59
C ARG A 283 1.19 -13.98 13.54
N GLU A 284 0.89 -14.99 14.37
CA GLU A 284 -0.46 -15.56 14.43
C GLU A 284 -1.50 -14.50 14.80
N TRP A 285 -1.22 -13.67 15.81
CA TRP A 285 -2.10 -12.57 16.19
C TRP A 285 -2.28 -11.54 15.09
N ILE A 286 -1.20 -11.18 14.39
CA ILE A 286 -1.25 -10.24 13.26
C ILE A 286 -2.13 -10.81 12.14
N ILE A 287 -1.89 -12.04 11.70
CA ILE A 287 -2.61 -12.66 10.58
C ILE A 287 -4.10 -12.79 10.90
N ARG A 288 -4.45 -13.32 12.07
CA ARG A 288 -5.88 -13.51 12.45
C ARG A 288 -6.65 -12.19 12.55
N ASN A 289 -5.96 -11.07 12.70
CA ASN A 289 -6.55 -9.73 12.81
C ASN A 289 -6.34 -8.86 11.57
N SER A 290 -5.75 -9.39 10.50
CA SER A 290 -5.46 -8.62 9.30
C SER A 290 -6.47 -8.87 8.18
N PRO A 291 -7.13 -7.83 7.67
CA PRO A 291 -7.92 -7.90 6.44
C PRO A 291 -7.07 -7.66 5.17
N VAL A 292 -5.77 -7.41 5.31
CA VAL A 292 -4.84 -7.18 4.19
C VAL A 292 -3.74 -8.25 4.17
N PRO A 293 -3.06 -8.47 3.03
CA PRO A 293 -1.98 -9.43 2.94
C PRO A 293 -0.86 -9.17 3.94
N ILE A 294 -0.36 -10.24 4.55
CA ILE A 294 0.79 -10.22 5.45
C ILE A 294 1.99 -10.87 4.77
N GLY A 295 3.07 -10.10 4.66
CA GLY A 295 4.36 -10.59 4.19
C GLY A 295 5.34 -10.83 5.33
N THR A 296 6.33 -11.69 5.09
CA THR A 296 7.43 -11.95 6.04
C THR A 296 8.76 -12.12 5.31
N VAL A 297 9.84 -12.12 6.09
CA VAL A 297 11.19 -12.49 5.65
C VAL A 297 11.61 -13.76 6.42
N PRO A 298 11.30 -14.96 5.93
CA PRO A 298 11.45 -16.22 6.69
C PRO A 298 12.87 -16.46 7.22
N ILE A 299 13.89 -15.96 6.53
CA ILE A 299 15.29 -16.12 6.97
C ILE A 299 15.56 -15.45 8.33
N TYR A 300 14.77 -14.45 8.74
CA TYR A 300 14.95 -13.83 10.08
C TYR A 300 14.56 -14.80 11.19
N GLN A 301 13.43 -15.49 11.04
CA GLN A 301 13.04 -16.51 12.01
C GLN A 301 13.95 -17.74 11.95
N ALA A 302 14.38 -18.16 10.77
CA ALA A 302 15.37 -19.23 10.64
C ALA A 302 16.67 -18.89 11.35
N LEU A 303 17.13 -17.63 11.27
CA LEU A 303 18.31 -17.14 11.98
C LEU A 303 18.12 -17.15 13.50
N GLU A 304 16.93 -16.80 14.00
CA GLU A 304 16.60 -16.88 15.43
C GLU A 304 16.66 -18.34 15.93
N LYS A 305 16.18 -19.31 15.14
CA LYS A 305 16.26 -20.75 15.47
C LYS A 305 17.69 -21.28 15.65
N VAL A 306 18.67 -20.61 15.04
CA VAL A 306 20.11 -20.91 15.18
C VAL A 306 20.86 -19.91 16.05
N ASN A 307 20.14 -19.18 16.92
CA ASN A 307 20.70 -18.19 17.86
C ASN A 307 21.55 -17.10 17.18
N GLY A 308 21.16 -16.65 16.01
CA GLY A 308 21.81 -15.56 15.28
C GLY A 308 23.09 -15.93 14.52
N LYS A 309 23.43 -17.22 14.43
CA LYS A 309 24.61 -17.69 13.71
C LYS A 309 24.26 -18.05 12.28
N ALA A 310 24.51 -17.15 11.33
CA ALA A 310 24.17 -17.36 9.93
C ALA A 310 24.80 -18.63 9.34
N GLU A 311 26.03 -18.97 9.74
CA GLU A 311 26.75 -20.16 9.32
C GLU A 311 26.11 -21.50 9.76
N ASP A 312 25.28 -21.48 10.80
CA ASP A 312 24.57 -22.67 11.30
C ASP A 312 23.21 -22.89 10.57
N LEU A 313 22.81 -22.00 9.66
CA LEU A 313 21.61 -22.18 8.85
C LEU A 313 21.75 -23.37 7.92
N THR A 314 20.67 -24.15 7.78
CA THR A 314 20.58 -25.26 6.82
C THR A 314 19.29 -25.14 6.02
N TRP A 315 19.24 -25.85 4.88
CA TRP A 315 18.04 -25.96 4.08
C TRP A 315 16.87 -26.54 4.90
N GLU A 316 17.12 -27.53 5.73
CA GLU A 316 16.08 -28.20 6.53
C GLU A 316 15.43 -27.24 7.53
N ILE A 317 16.21 -26.41 8.22
CA ILE A 317 15.70 -25.38 9.14
C ILE A 317 14.88 -24.35 8.38
N PHE A 318 15.38 -23.90 7.22
CA PHE A 318 14.68 -22.93 6.40
C PHE A 318 13.38 -23.50 5.81
N ARG A 319 13.44 -24.73 5.29
CA ARG A 319 12.26 -25.45 4.78
C ARG A 319 11.17 -25.59 5.84
N ASP A 320 11.52 -26.02 7.05
CA ASP A 320 10.57 -26.13 8.18
C ASP A 320 9.96 -24.76 8.52
N THR A 321 10.75 -23.68 8.44
CA THR A 321 10.27 -22.32 8.67
C THR A 321 9.29 -21.87 7.59
N LEU A 322 9.51 -22.18 6.32
CA LEU A 322 8.57 -21.88 5.24
C LEU A 322 7.24 -22.61 5.44
N ILE A 323 7.28 -23.90 5.77
CA ILE A 323 6.06 -24.70 6.02
C ILE A 323 5.28 -24.12 7.21
N GLU A 324 5.97 -23.82 8.32
CA GLU A 324 5.38 -23.20 9.50
C GLU A 324 4.62 -21.91 9.15
N GLN A 325 5.27 -21.00 8.45
CA GLN A 325 4.69 -19.71 8.10
C GLN A 325 3.56 -19.82 7.07
N ALA A 326 3.67 -20.74 6.12
CA ALA A 326 2.62 -21.01 5.15
C ALA A 326 1.36 -21.62 5.83
N GLU A 327 1.54 -22.50 6.80
CA GLU A 327 0.44 -23.10 7.59
C GLU A 327 -0.22 -22.07 8.52
N GLN A 328 0.50 -21.06 8.99
CA GLN A 328 -0.08 -19.94 9.73
C GLN A 328 -0.89 -18.99 8.85
N GLY A 329 -0.55 -18.88 7.57
CA GLY A 329 -1.29 -18.06 6.62
C GLY A 329 -0.55 -16.83 6.10
N VAL A 330 0.78 -16.80 6.13
CA VAL A 330 1.56 -15.73 5.48
C VAL A 330 1.30 -15.72 3.98
N ASP A 331 1.00 -14.56 3.42
CA ASP A 331 0.54 -14.41 2.04
C ASP A 331 1.68 -14.28 1.02
N TYR A 332 2.81 -13.73 1.43
CA TYR A 332 4.00 -13.66 0.59
C TYR A 332 5.29 -13.71 1.39
N PHE A 333 6.31 -14.34 0.80
CA PHE A 333 7.62 -14.49 1.40
C PHE A 333 8.67 -13.68 0.66
N THR A 334 9.45 -12.88 1.39
CA THR A 334 10.70 -12.32 0.86
C THR A 334 11.80 -13.37 0.90
N ILE A 335 12.26 -13.79 -0.28
CA ILE A 335 13.29 -14.82 -0.48
C ILE A 335 14.47 -14.23 -1.24
N HIS A 336 15.63 -14.12 -0.58
CA HIS A 336 16.87 -13.53 -1.15
C HIS A 336 17.66 -14.56 -1.98
N ALA A 337 16.99 -15.27 -2.88
CA ALA A 337 17.62 -16.32 -3.69
C ALA A 337 18.54 -15.79 -4.78
N GLY A 338 18.50 -14.48 -5.08
CA GLY A 338 19.38 -13.83 -6.06
C GLY A 338 20.77 -13.47 -5.53
N VAL A 339 21.00 -13.59 -4.21
CA VAL A 339 22.32 -13.34 -3.59
C VAL A 339 23.25 -14.52 -3.88
N LEU A 340 23.96 -14.46 -4.98
CA LEU A 340 24.86 -15.52 -5.42
C LEU A 340 26.30 -15.24 -4.96
N LEU A 341 27.04 -16.31 -4.71
CA LEU A 341 28.45 -16.25 -4.27
C LEU A 341 29.30 -15.37 -5.21
N ARG A 342 29.05 -15.44 -6.51
CA ARG A 342 29.75 -14.63 -7.54
C ARG A 342 29.55 -13.13 -7.42
N TYR A 343 28.43 -12.68 -6.85
CA TYR A 343 28.10 -11.24 -6.72
C TYR A 343 28.65 -10.62 -5.44
N VAL A 344 28.87 -11.43 -4.40
CA VAL A 344 29.32 -10.92 -3.09
C VAL A 344 30.62 -10.11 -3.19
N PRO A 345 31.67 -10.55 -3.94
CA PRO A 345 32.89 -9.76 -4.08
C PRO A 345 32.71 -8.41 -4.79
N MET A 346 31.68 -8.28 -5.64
CA MET A 346 31.39 -7.04 -6.37
C MET A 346 31.00 -5.90 -5.42
N THR A 347 30.43 -6.22 -4.26
CA THR A 347 30.03 -5.24 -3.24
C THR A 347 31.19 -4.61 -2.46
N ALA A 348 32.42 -5.14 -2.60
CA ALA A 348 33.58 -4.67 -1.85
C ALA A 348 33.99 -3.22 -2.17
N LYS A 349 33.57 -2.69 -3.31
CA LYS A 349 33.85 -1.31 -3.72
C LYS A 349 32.73 -0.32 -3.32
N ARG A 350 31.64 -0.80 -2.75
CA ARG A 350 30.50 0.02 -2.36
C ARG A 350 30.84 0.92 -1.16
N MET A 351 30.17 2.06 -1.11
CA MET A 351 30.19 2.96 0.03
C MET A 351 29.58 2.29 1.28
N THR A 352 28.49 1.54 1.10
CA THR A 352 27.68 0.97 2.19
C THR A 352 27.70 -0.57 2.25
N GLY A 353 28.40 -1.25 1.32
CA GLY A 353 28.47 -2.70 1.28
C GLY A 353 27.12 -3.39 1.00
N ILE A 354 26.75 -4.36 1.83
CA ILE A 354 25.45 -5.08 1.74
C ILE A 354 24.56 -4.63 2.90
N VAL A 355 23.57 -3.79 2.62
CA VAL A 355 22.67 -3.20 3.63
C VAL A 355 21.42 -4.02 3.90
N SER A 356 21.04 -4.92 2.99
CA SER A 356 19.93 -5.85 3.21
C SER A 356 20.30 -6.86 4.31
N ARG A 357 19.46 -6.97 5.34
CA ARG A 357 19.67 -7.98 6.42
C ARG A 357 19.67 -9.39 5.84
N GLY A 358 18.69 -9.75 5.02
CA GLY A 358 18.62 -11.06 4.38
C GLY A 358 19.79 -11.29 3.41
N GLY A 359 20.16 -10.26 2.64
CA GLY A 359 21.32 -10.31 1.75
C GLY A 359 22.64 -10.54 2.50
N SER A 360 22.87 -9.83 3.60
CA SER A 360 24.08 -9.99 4.40
C SER A 360 24.16 -11.34 5.12
N ILE A 361 23.02 -11.88 5.59
CA ILE A 361 22.94 -13.23 6.16
C ILE A 361 23.39 -14.27 5.12
N MET A 362 22.83 -14.21 3.91
CA MET A 362 23.15 -15.16 2.84
C MET A 362 24.58 -14.98 2.34
N ALA A 363 25.06 -13.75 2.18
CA ALA A 363 26.44 -13.48 1.79
C ALA A 363 27.42 -14.07 2.82
N LYS A 364 27.16 -13.90 4.13
CA LYS A 364 27.97 -14.50 5.21
C LYS A 364 27.94 -16.02 5.12
N TRP A 365 26.77 -16.62 4.91
CA TRP A 365 26.62 -18.06 4.76
C TRP A 365 27.44 -18.61 3.58
N CYS A 366 27.30 -18.00 2.40
CA CYS A 366 28.03 -18.41 1.19
C CYS A 366 29.55 -18.34 1.38
N LEU A 367 30.04 -17.27 2.01
CA LEU A 367 31.46 -17.11 2.29
C LEU A 367 31.98 -18.11 3.34
N ALA A 368 31.21 -18.36 4.40
CA ALA A 368 31.60 -19.30 5.46
C ALA A 368 31.72 -20.75 4.93
N HIS A 369 30.84 -21.14 4.04
CA HIS A 369 30.79 -22.50 3.50
C HIS A 369 31.51 -22.67 2.15
N HIS A 370 31.93 -21.57 1.52
CA HIS A 370 32.45 -21.59 0.13
C HIS A 370 31.52 -22.33 -0.84
N LYS A 371 30.21 -22.10 -0.68
CA LYS A 371 29.13 -22.74 -1.46
C LYS A 371 28.14 -21.71 -1.97
N GLU A 372 27.43 -22.07 -3.01
CA GLU A 372 26.30 -21.28 -3.50
C GLU A 372 25.15 -21.26 -2.49
N SER A 373 24.34 -20.22 -2.53
CA SER A 373 23.19 -20.04 -1.65
C SER A 373 22.23 -21.24 -1.73
N PHE A 374 21.91 -21.84 -0.57
CA PHE A 374 20.90 -22.91 -0.52
C PHE A 374 19.51 -22.42 -0.93
N LEU A 375 19.20 -21.10 -0.84
CA LEU A 375 17.96 -20.54 -1.33
C LEU A 375 17.88 -20.62 -2.86
N TYR A 376 19.00 -20.48 -3.55
CA TYR A 376 19.10 -20.65 -5.00
C TYR A 376 19.08 -22.13 -5.39
N GLU A 377 19.88 -22.97 -4.72
CA GLU A 377 19.98 -24.40 -5.04
C GLU A 377 18.65 -25.14 -4.82
N HIS A 378 17.85 -24.75 -3.80
CA HIS A 378 16.56 -25.36 -3.48
C HIS A 378 15.36 -24.53 -3.95
N PHE A 379 15.53 -23.64 -4.95
CA PHE A 379 14.46 -22.74 -5.35
C PHE A 379 13.21 -23.47 -5.87
N GLU A 380 13.36 -24.57 -6.59
CA GLU A 380 12.24 -25.40 -7.04
C GLU A 380 11.50 -26.05 -5.86
N ASP A 381 12.23 -26.49 -4.82
CA ASP A 381 11.63 -27.03 -3.61
C ASP A 381 10.81 -25.96 -2.87
N ILE A 382 11.28 -24.72 -2.85
CA ILE A 382 10.52 -23.58 -2.32
C ILE A 382 9.24 -23.37 -3.13
N CYS A 383 9.30 -23.42 -4.46
CA CYS A 383 8.11 -23.32 -5.31
C CYS A 383 7.08 -24.44 -5.01
N GLN A 384 7.52 -25.66 -4.72
CA GLN A 384 6.61 -26.77 -4.35
C GLN A 384 5.87 -26.49 -3.03
N ILE A 385 6.54 -25.87 -2.05
CA ILE A 385 5.90 -25.44 -0.80
C ILE A 385 4.89 -24.33 -1.10
N MET A 386 5.29 -23.30 -1.81
CA MET A 386 4.46 -22.11 -2.00
C MET A 386 3.18 -22.40 -2.78
N LYS A 387 3.24 -23.23 -3.82
CA LYS A 387 2.05 -23.60 -4.60
C LYS A 387 1.01 -24.41 -3.82
N ALA A 388 1.44 -25.06 -2.73
CA ALA A 388 0.54 -25.88 -1.90
C ALA A 388 -0.34 -25.04 -0.97
N TYR A 389 0.01 -23.75 -0.78
CA TYR A 389 -0.68 -22.85 0.15
C TYR A 389 -1.11 -21.52 -0.49
N ASP A 390 -0.83 -21.29 -1.76
CA ASP A 390 -1.00 -20.01 -2.47
C ASP A 390 -0.21 -18.87 -1.81
N VAL A 391 1.06 -19.12 -1.52
CA VAL A 391 2.00 -18.09 -1.07
C VAL A 391 2.69 -17.49 -2.30
N SER A 392 2.77 -16.16 -2.37
CA SER A 392 3.48 -15.45 -3.44
C SER A 392 4.94 -15.19 -3.08
N PHE A 393 5.82 -15.13 -4.09
CA PHE A 393 7.17 -14.60 -3.90
C PHE A 393 7.18 -13.08 -3.84
N SER A 394 7.94 -12.55 -2.89
CA SER A 394 8.65 -11.29 -2.99
C SER A 394 10.13 -11.65 -3.17
N LEU A 395 10.62 -11.68 -4.42
CA LEU A 395 12.03 -12.03 -4.66
C LEU A 395 12.91 -10.88 -4.19
N GLY A 396 13.61 -11.12 -3.08
CA GLY A 396 14.31 -10.10 -2.32
C GLY A 396 15.56 -9.57 -3.02
N ASP A 397 15.73 -8.25 -2.99
CA ASP A 397 16.89 -7.53 -3.50
C ASP A 397 18.01 -7.46 -2.43
N GLY A 398 18.61 -8.60 -2.12
CA GLY A 398 19.64 -8.72 -1.09
C GLY A 398 20.88 -7.87 -1.34
N LEU A 399 21.13 -7.49 -2.59
CA LEU A 399 22.24 -6.65 -3.01
C LEU A 399 21.80 -5.25 -3.44
N ARG A 400 20.64 -4.78 -2.96
CA ARG A 400 20.19 -3.39 -3.21
C ARG A 400 21.20 -2.36 -2.70
N PRO A 401 21.32 -1.19 -3.35
CA PRO A 401 22.21 -0.12 -2.89
C PRO A 401 21.69 0.49 -1.57
N GLY A 402 22.62 0.80 -0.67
CA GLY A 402 22.35 1.48 0.60
C GLY A 402 22.75 2.96 0.58
N SER A 403 23.19 3.46 -0.56
CA SER A 403 23.47 4.86 -0.83
C SER A 403 23.28 5.16 -2.31
N ILE A 404 23.06 6.42 -2.65
CA ILE A 404 22.96 6.82 -4.07
C ILE A 404 24.26 6.62 -4.84
N TYR A 405 25.41 6.53 -4.15
CA TYR A 405 26.71 6.21 -4.77
C TYR A 405 26.74 4.81 -5.36
N ASP A 406 26.09 3.85 -4.69
CA ASP A 406 26.11 2.41 -5.04
C ASP A 406 24.99 2.05 -6.05
N ALA A 407 24.14 3.00 -6.44
CA ALA A 407 22.98 2.76 -7.29
C ALA A 407 23.36 2.24 -8.69
N ASN A 408 22.64 1.21 -9.15
CA ASN A 408 22.80 0.57 -10.46
C ASN A 408 24.21 -0.02 -10.68
N ASP A 409 24.88 -0.47 -9.62
CA ASP A 409 26.15 -1.15 -9.76
C ASP A 409 26.02 -2.60 -10.29
N GLU A 410 27.16 -3.21 -10.61
CA GLU A 410 27.21 -4.57 -11.18
C GLU A 410 26.58 -5.63 -10.25
N ALA A 411 26.69 -5.47 -8.94
CA ALA A 411 26.13 -6.40 -7.96
C ALA A 411 24.59 -6.33 -7.96
N GLN A 412 24.03 -5.13 -7.91
CA GLN A 412 22.58 -4.90 -7.95
C GLN A 412 21.99 -5.42 -9.26
N LEU A 413 22.55 -5.04 -10.40
CA LEU A 413 22.02 -5.41 -11.72
C LEU A 413 22.24 -6.89 -12.03
N GLY A 414 23.32 -7.49 -11.53
CA GLY A 414 23.54 -8.94 -11.61
C GLY A 414 22.51 -9.73 -10.83
N GLU A 415 22.19 -9.29 -9.61
CA GLU A 415 21.08 -9.88 -8.82
C GLU A 415 19.76 -9.74 -9.55
N LEU A 416 19.40 -8.55 -10.03
CA LEU A 416 18.15 -8.29 -10.74
C LEU A 416 17.96 -9.27 -11.91
N LYS A 417 19.00 -9.51 -12.70
CA LYS A 417 18.98 -10.51 -13.78
C LYS A 417 18.68 -11.92 -13.26
N THR A 418 19.31 -12.31 -12.16
CA THR A 418 19.05 -13.62 -11.53
C THR A 418 17.60 -13.71 -11.01
N LEU A 419 17.05 -12.63 -10.44
CA LEU A 419 15.65 -12.60 -10.03
C LEU A 419 14.69 -12.81 -11.21
N GLY A 420 15.02 -12.26 -12.38
CA GLY A 420 14.29 -12.52 -13.62
C GLY A 420 14.35 -14.00 -14.08
N GLU A 421 15.52 -14.64 -13.98
CA GLU A 421 15.68 -16.06 -14.26
C GLU A 421 14.84 -16.93 -13.28
N LEU A 422 14.89 -16.63 -11.99
CA LEU A 422 14.10 -17.31 -10.95
C LEU A 422 12.59 -17.09 -11.10
N THR A 423 12.16 -15.94 -11.59
CA THR A 423 10.77 -15.66 -11.93
C THR A 423 10.24 -16.67 -12.96
N GLN A 424 11.00 -16.97 -13.99
CA GLN A 424 10.63 -17.98 -14.99
C GLN A 424 10.52 -19.39 -14.38
N VAL A 425 11.37 -19.71 -13.41
CA VAL A 425 11.28 -20.99 -12.68
C VAL A 425 9.99 -21.04 -11.87
N ALA A 426 9.69 -20.00 -11.07
CA ALA A 426 8.47 -19.94 -10.27
C ALA A 426 7.20 -20.04 -11.13
N TRP A 427 7.17 -19.36 -12.28
CA TRP A 427 6.03 -19.40 -13.19
C TRP A 427 5.79 -20.77 -13.85
N LYS A 428 6.82 -21.63 -13.98
CA LYS A 428 6.62 -23.03 -14.41
C LYS A 428 5.81 -23.84 -13.38
N HIS A 429 5.84 -23.43 -12.13
CA HIS A 429 5.08 -24.02 -11.05
C HIS A 429 3.76 -23.28 -10.76
N ASP A 430 3.38 -22.30 -11.57
CA ASP A 430 2.24 -21.40 -11.38
C ASP A 430 2.31 -20.64 -10.04
N VAL A 431 3.51 -20.32 -9.55
CA VAL A 431 3.69 -19.50 -8.34
C VAL A 431 3.81 -18.04 -8.72
N GLN A 432 3.01 -17.19 -8.07
CA GLN A 432 2.99 -15.75 -8.27
C GLN A 432 4.28 -15.11 -7.77
N VAL A 433 4.78 -14.11 -8.50
CA VAL A 433 6.06 -13.43 -8.20
C VAL A 433 5.88 -11.93 -8.29
N MET A 434 6.40 -11.21 -7.30
CA MET A 434 6.81 -9.82 -7.40
C MET A 434 8.31 -9.72 -7.10
N ILE A 435 8.96 -8.68 -7.62
CA ILE A 435 10.40 -8.44 -7.50
C ILE A 435 10.63 -7.29 -6.54
N GLU A 436 11.49 -7.45 -5.54
CA GLU A 436 11.93 -6.32 -4.73
C GLU A 436 12.94 -5.45 -5.49
N GLY A 437 12.95 -4.16 -5.17
CA GLY A 437 13.77 -3.18 -5.86
C GLY A 437 14.43 -2.17 -4.93
N PRO A 438 15.30 -1.29 -5.49
CA PRO A 438 16.30 -0.55 -4.76
C PRO A 438 15.74 0.46 -3.77
N GLY A 439 16.50 0.69 -2.69
CA GLY A 439 16.20 1.67 -1.65
C GLY A 439 16.83 3.05 -1.87
N HIS A 440 17.95 3.17 -2.61
CA HIS A 440 18.67 4.41 -2.83
C HIS A 440 19.03 4.55 -4.30
N VAL A 441 18.37 5.45 -5.02
CA VAL A 441 18.62 5.72 -6.44
C VAL A 441 18.43 7.21 -6.70
N PRO A 442 19.44 7.93 -7.21
CA PRO A 442 19.29 9.31 -7.59
C PRO A 442 18.33 9.45 -8.78
N MET A 443 17.60 10.55 -8.86
CA MET A 443 16.45 10.73 -9.75
C MET A 443 16.71 10.36 -11.21
N GLN A 444 17.90 10.69 -11.74
CA GLN A 444 18.25 10.46 -13.14
C GLN A 444 18.41 8.96 -13.49
N LEU A 445 18.65 8.08 -12.51
CA LEU A 445 18.81 6.63 -12.72
C LEU A 445 17.52 5.83 -12.46
N ILE A 446 16.48 6.43 -11.91
CA ILE A 446 15.24 5.74 -11.54
C ILE A 446 14.55 5.11 -12.77
N LYS A 447 14.50 5.87 -13.88
CA LYS A 447 13.85 5.34 -15.10
C LYS A 447 14.60 4.15 -15.67
N GLU A 448 15.93 4.24 -15.75
CA GLU A 448 16.79 3.15 -16.21
C GLU A 448 16.59 1.89 -15.35
N ASN A 449 16.56 2.05 -14.02
CA ASN A 449 16.32 0.96 -13.10
C ASN A 449 14.97 0.27 -13.34
N MET A 450 13.89 1.06 -13.55
CA MET A 450 12.58 0.52 -13.86
C MET A 450 12.54 -0.20 -15.22
N ASP A 451 13.12 0.40 -16.25
CA ASP A 451 13.17 -0.19 -17.59
C ASP A 451 13.91 -1.54 -17.59
N LEU A 452 15.05 -1.61 -16.88
CA LEU A 452 15.81 -2.86 -16.71
C LEU A 452 15.00 -3.93 -15.97
N GLN A 453 14.25 -3.56 -14.94
CA GLN A 453 13.39 -4.51 -14.23
C GLN A 453 12.29 -5.06 -15.14
N LEU A 454 11.60 -4.20 -15.88
CA LEU A 454 10.55 -4.62 -16.81
C LEU A 454 11.07 -5.61 -17.87
N GLU A 455 12.28 -5.34 -18.38
CA GLU A 455 12.92 -6.20 -19.38
C GLU A 455 13.42 -7.52 -18.77
N GLN A 456 14.22 -7.45 -17.70
CA GLN A 456 14.89 -8.61 -17.12
C GLN A 456 13.93 -9.52 -16.36
N CYS A 457 12.90 -8.95 -15.73
CA CYS A 457 11.93 -9.69 -14.94
C CYS A 457 10.56 -9.89 -15.64
N HIS A 458 10.51 -9.73 -16.97
CA HIS A 458 9.37 -10.09 -17.83
C HIS A 458 8.05 -9.42 -17.40
N GLU A 459 8.11 -8.17 -16.99
CA GLU A 459 6.98 -7.36 -16.48
C GLU A 459 6.35 -7.88 -15.18
N ALA A 460 7.00 -8.79 -14.44
CA ALA A 460 6.56 -9.14 -13.08
C ALA A 460 6.45 -7.87 -12.22
N PRO A 461 5.47 -7.76 -11.31
CA PRO A 461 5.29 -6.57 -10.48
C PRO A 461 6.57 -6.17 -9.74
N PHE A 462 6.92 -4.88 -9.78
CA PHE A 462 8.05 -4.34 -9.04
C PHE A 462 7.57 -3.77 -7.69
N TYR A 463 8.27 -4.11 -6.63
CA TYR A 463 8.04 -3.68 -5.26
C TYR A 463 9.29 -2.97 -4.76
N THR A 464 9.26 -1.65 -4.59
CA THR A 464 10.44 -0.84 -4.32
C THR A 464 10.43 -0.20 -2.94
N LEU A 465 11.59 -0.12 -2.32
CA LEU A 465 11.82 0.61 -1.06
C LEU A 465 12.15 2.08 -1.40
N GLY A 466 11.14 2.90 -1.62
CA GLY A 466 11.31 4.26 -2.10
C GLY A 466 11.33 4.30 -3.62
N PRO A 467 12.46 4.72 -4.24
CA PRO A 467 13.80 4.89 -3.65
C PRO A 467 14.06 6.28 -3.05
N LEU A 468 14.98 6.34 -2.10
CA LEU A 468 15.54 7.58 -1.58
C LEU A 468 16.39 8.24 -2.68
N THR A 469 16.08 9.49 -3.02
CA THR A 469 16.74 10.22 -4.11
C THR A 469 18.01 10.96 -3.68
N THR A 470 18.24 11.05 -2.38
CA THR A 470 19.42 11.64 -1.74
C THR A 470 19.58 11.10 -0.33
N ASP A 471 20.82 11.09 0.18
CA ASP A 471 21.17 10.52 1.49
C ASP A 471 21.40 11.58 2.59
N ILE A 472 21.16 12.87 2.30
CA ILE A 472 21.54 13.98 3.19
C ILE A 472 20.51 14.35 4.25
N ALA A 473 19.39 13.63 4.36
CA ALA A 473 18.26 14.07 5.15
C ALA A 473 17.79 13.06 6.22
N PRO A 474 18.67 12.63 7.16
CA PRO A 474 18.26 11.78 8.28
C PRO A 474 17.10 12.40 9.07
N GLY A 475 16.06 11.61 9.36
CA GLY A 475 14.82 12.06 9.98
C GLY A 475 13.77 12.58 8.98
N TYR A 476 14.14 12.75 7.71
CA TYR A 476 13.27 13.15 6.60
C TYR A 476 13.30 12.13 5.45
N ASP A 477 13.76 10.92 5.70
CA ASP A 477 13.91 9.86 4.69
C ASP A 477 12.58 9.49 4.03
N HIS A 478 11.46 9.63 4.74
CA HIS A 478 10.12 9.48 4.18
C HIS A 478 9.83 10.51 3.06
N ILE A 479 10.39 11.73 3.14
CA ILE A 479 10.24 12.77 2.11
C ILE A 479 11.14 12.45 0.92
N THR A 480 12.44 12.19 1.15
CA THR A 480 13.39 11.91 0.06
C THR A 480 13.02 10.67 -0.72
N SER A 481 12.50 9.65 -0.04
CA SER A 481 12.00 8.43 -0.66
C SER A 481 10.62 8.62 -1.30
N GLY A 482 9.76 9.46 -0.74
CA GLY A 482 8.46 9.81 -1.33
C GLY A 482 8.59 10.44 -2.72
N ILE A 483 9.65 11.26 -2.94
CA ILE A 483 9.99 11.82 -4.26
C ILE A 483 10.28 10.69 -5.26
N GLY A 484 11.18 9.78 -4.90
CA GLY A 484 11.56 8.66 -5.78
C GLY A 484 10.44 7.66 -5.96
N ALA A 485 9.63 7.41 -4.92
CA ALA A 485 8.47 6.54 -4.96
C ALA A 485 7.42 7.04 -5.97
N ALA A 486 7.10 8.33 -5.97
CA ALA A 486 6.21 8.92 -6.95
C ALA A 486 6.75 8.76 -8.37
N GLN A 487 8.05 8.97 -8.56
CA GLN A 487 8.70 8.88 -9.86
C GLN A 487 8.75 7.42 -10.38
N ILE A 488 9.18 6.47 -9.56
CA ILE A 488 9.28 5.07 -9.99
C ILE A 488 7.90 4.42 -10.14
N GLY A 489 6.93 4.82 -9.30
CA GLY A 489 5.53 4.42 -9.42
C GLY A 489 4.91 4.87 -10.74
N TRP A 490 5.22 6.10 -11.17
CA TRP A 490 4.82 6.60 -12.48
C TRP A 490 5.42 5.76 -13.62
N TYR A 491 6.68 5.36 -13.51
CA TYR A 491 7.36 4.57 -14.55
C TYR A 491 6.90 3.11 -14.59
N GLY A 492 6.32 2.56 -13.51
CA GLY A 492 5.76 1.21 -13.57
C GLY A 492 5.79 0.38 -12.29
N THR A 493 6.42 0.85 -11.21
CA THR A 493 6.36 0.13 -9.92
C THR A 493 4.91 -0.08 -9.48
N ALA A 494 4.62 -1.29 -9.05
CA ALA A 494 3.27 -1.73 -8.68
C ALA A 494 2.97 -1.58 -7.19
N MET A 495 3.98 -1.72 -6.34
CA MET A 495 3.88 -1.55 -4.89
C MET A 495 5.10 -0.81 -4.35
N LEU A 496 4.85 0.07 -3.40
CA LEU A 496 5.85 0.89 -2.74
C LEU A 496 5.98 0.45 -1.27
N CYS A 497 7.18 0.11 -0.84
CA CYS A 497 7.49 -0.07 0.57
C CYS A 497 7.62 1.29 1.22
N TYR A 498 6.83 1.57 2.24
CA TYR A 498 6.91 2.85 2.93
C TYR A 498 8.25 3.02 3.66
N VAL A 499 8.63 4.26 3.82
CA VAL A 499 9.75 4.70 4.65
C VAL A 499 9.18 5.67 5.69
N THR A 500 9.62 5.53 6.93
CA THR A 500 9.18 6.39 8.04
C THR A 500 10.22 7.48 8.33
N PRO A 501 9.88 8.53 9.11
CA PRO A 501 10.87 9.52 9.56
C PRO A 501 12.04 8.91 10.34
N LYS A 502 11.86 7.70 10.89
CA LYS A 502 12.89 6.99 11.67
C LYS A 502 13.73 5.99 10.88
N GLU A 503 13.60 5.98 9.57
CA GLU A 503 14.47 5.11 8.74
C GLU A 503 15.94 5.38 9.08
N HIS A 504 16.74 4.31 9.16
CA HIS A 504 18.15 4.33 9.59
C HIS A 504 18.41 4.81 11.03
N LEU A 505 17.41 5.27 11.79
CA LEU A 505 17.57 5.87 13.11
C LEU A 505 16.96 5.06 14.26
N GLY A 506 15.85 4.36 14.02
CA GLY A 506 15.19 3.59 15.08
C GLY A 506 13.88 2.94 14.66
N LEU A 507 13.26 2.22 15.60
CA LEU A 507 11.95 1.60 15.37
C LEU A 507 10.85 2.68 15.33
N PRO A 508 9.95 2.64 14.31
CA PRO A 508 8.86 3.57 14.21
C PRO A 508 7.79 3.31 15.28
N ASN A 509 7.27 4.37 15.85
CA ASN A 509 6.06 4.35 16.63
C ASN A 509 4.82 4.57 15.73
N LYS A 510 3.63 4.59 16.33
CA LYS A 510 2.35 4.77 15.65
C LYS A 510 2.26 6.06 14.82
N VAL A 511 2.84 7.17 15.30
CA VAL A 511 2.85 8.47 14.58
C VAL A 511 3.77 8.37 13.36
N ASP A 512 4.96 7.80 13.53
CA ASP A 512 5.91 7.60 12.44
C ASP A 512 5.31 6.70 11.34
N VAL A 513 4.57 5.65 11.73
CA VAL A 513 3.85 4.77 10.81
C VAL A 513 2.82 5.56 10.00
N LYS A 514 2.01 6.40 10.65
CA LYS A 514 1.04 7.27 9.97
C LYS A 514 1.73 8.21 8.97
N ASP A 515 2.79 8.91 9.39
CA ASP A 515 3.51 9.85 8.54
C ASP A 515 4.12 9.16 7.31
N GLY A 516 4.68 7.96 7.50
CA GLY A 516 5.18 7.14 6.39
C GLY A 516 4.07 6.75 5.41
N ILE A 517 2.95 6.23 5.90
CA ILE A 517 1.83 5.81 5.05
C ILE A 517 1.25 6.98 4.29
N ILE A 518 0.99 8.11 4.94
CA ILE A 518 0.43 9.30 4.27
C ILE A 518 1.38 9.80 3.17
N THR A 519 2.69 9.86 3.45
CA THR A 519 3.70 10.23 2.45
C THR A 519 3.62 9.31 1.23
N TYR A 520 3.53 8.01 1.45
CA TYR A 520 3.50 7.04 0.37
C TYR A 520 2.16 6.96 -0.35
N LYS A 521 1.03 7.24 0.32
CA LYS A 521 -0.27 7.43 -0.35
C LYS A 521 -0.25 8.65 -1.25
N ILE A 522 0.44 9.73 -0.86
CA ILE A 522 0.66 10.90 -1.73
C ILE A 522 1.49 10.48 -2.96
N ALA A 523 2.59 9.77 -2.77
CA ALA A 523 3.45 9.30 -3.85
C ALA A 523 2.70 8.36 -4.82
N ALA A 524 1.97 7.38 -4.30
CA ALA A 524 1.18 6.43 -5.08
C ALA A 524 0.09 7.15 -5.89
N HIS A 525 -0.65 8.05 -5.26
CA HIS A 525 -1.70 8.83 -5.92
C HIS A 525 -1.14 9.74 -7.03
N ALA A 526 -0.01 10.42 -6.77
CA ALA A 526 0.67 11.23 -7.78
C ALA A 526 1.13 10.38 -8.98
N ALA A 527 1.62 9.16 -8.73
CA ALA A 527 1.98 8.21 -9.78
C ALA A 527 0.76 7.75 -10.60
N ASP A 528 -0.38 7.48 -9.96
CA ASP A 528 -1.62 7.08 -10.63
C ASP A 528 -2.19 8.21 -11.50
N LEU A 529 -2.15 9.45 -11.02
CA LEU A 529 -2.47 10.64 -11.82
C LEU A 529 -1.54 10.76 -13.04
N ALA A 530 -0.23 10.64 -12.83
CA ALA A 530 0.77 10.77 -13.89
C ALA A 530 0.68 9.66 -14.95
N LYS A 531 0.31 8.43 -14.57
CA LYS A 531 0.01 7.33 -15.50
C LYS A 531 -1.28 7.57 -16.30
N GLY A 532 -2.15 8.44 -15.85
CA GLY A 532 -3.48 8.64 -16.42
C GLY A 532 -4.46 7.54 -16.01
N HIS A 533 -4.32 6.99 -14.79
CA HIS A 533 -5.25 5.98 -14.28
C HIS A 533 -6.68 6.54 -14.30
N PRO A 534 -7.64 5.83 -14.92
CA PRO A 534 -8.98 6.34 -15.10
C PRO A 534 -9.66 6.73 -13.79
N GLY A 535 -10.14 7.98 -13.70
CA GLY A 535 -10.83 8.50 -12.52
C GLY A 535 -9.94 8.89 -11.35
N ALA A 536 -8.62 8.75 -11.44
CA ALA A 536 -7.71 9.14 -10.36
C ALA A 536 -7.89 10.61 -9.95
N GLN A 537 -8.19 11.51 -10.89
CA GLN A 537 -8.34 12.94 -10.62
C GLN A 537 -9.70 13.34 -10.00
N ILE A 538 -10.67 12.45 -9.90
CA ILE A 538 -12.02 12.78 -9.35
C ILE A 538 -11.92 13.34 -7.92
N ARG A 539 -11.10 12.71 -7.07
CA ARG A 539 -10.90 13.13 -5.68
C ARG A 539 -10.24 14.51 -5.59
N ASP A 540 -9.25 14.78 -6.43
CA ASP A 540 -8.57 16.09 -6.51
C ASP A 540 -9.52 17.18 -6.99
N ASN A 541 -10.35 16.89 -7.98
CA ASN A 541 -11.35 17.83 -8.49
C ASN A 541 -12.37 18.20 -7.40
N ALA A 542 -12.88 17.20 -6.66
CA ALA A 542 -13.80 17.41 -5.56
C ALA A 542 -13.18 18.24 -4.42
N LEU A 543 -11.96 17.91 -4.01
CA LEU A 543 -11.24 18.64 -2.97
C LEU A 543 -10.94 20.07 -3.40
N SER A 544 -10.53 20.29 -4.66
CA SER A 544 -10.26 21.61 -5.19
C SER A 544 -11.53 22.47 -5.28
N LYS A 545 -12.67 21.86 -5.64
CA LYS A 545 -13.98 22.50 -5.60
C LYS A 545 -14.35 22.91 -4.18
N ALA A 546 -14.22 21.99 -3.22
CA ALA A 546 -14.51 22.26 -1.81
C ALA A 546 -13.65 23.40 -1.26
N ARG A 547 -12.34 23.42 -1.61
CA ARG A 547 -11.40 24.49 -1.24
C ARG A 547 -11.81 25.84 -1.82
N PHE A 548 -12.19 25.90 -3.07
CA PHE A 548 -12.62 27.13 -3.72
C PHE A 548 -13.91 27.70 -3.10
N GLU A 549 -14.82 26.80 -2.68
CA GLU A 549 -16.12 27.12 -2.09
C GLU A 549 -16.04 27.38 -0.56
N PHE A 550 -14.84 27.33 0.03
CA PHE A 550 -14.62 27.46 1.48
C PHE A 550 -15.40 26.43 2.32
N ARG A 551 -15.66 25.26 1.76
CA ARG A 551 -16.25 24.13 2.48
C ARG A 551 -15.11 23.39 3.21
N TRP A 552 -14.66 23.99 4.32
CA TRP A 552 -13.46 23.56 5.05
C TRP A 552 -13.55 22.11 5.51
N GLU A 553 -14.68 21.72 6.10
CA GLU A 553 -14.88 20.35 6.55
C GLU A 553 -14.73 19.34 5.40
N ASP A 554 -15.32 19.62 4.24
CA ASP A 554 -15.20 18.77 3.08
C ASP A 554 -13.76 18.71 2.57
N GLN A 555 -13.06 19.85 2.56
CA GLN A 555 -11.65 19.90 2.17
C GLN A 555 -10.81 18.99 3.07
N PHE A 556 -11.04 19.00 4.39
CA PHE A 556 -10.31 18.14 5.33
C PHE A 556 -10.66 16.67 5.11
N ASN A 557 -11.95 16.35 5.03
CA ASN A 557 -12.46 14.98 5.01
C ASN A 557 -12.22 14.25 3.69
N ILE A 558 -12.16 14.96 2.55
CA ILE A 558 -11.73 14.43 1.26
C ILE A 558 -10.21 14.21 1.24
N GLY A 559 -9.44 14.95 2.04
CA GLY A 559 -8.00 14.81 2.19
C GLY A 559 -7.57 13.43 2.70
N LEU A 560 -6.28 13.13 2.59
CA LEU A 560 -5.70 11.87 3.09
C LEU A 560 -5.62 11.84 4.62
N ASP A 561 -5.39 13.00 5.26
CA ASP A 561 -5.29 13.15 6.71
C ASP A 561 -6.18 14.31 7.19
N PRO A 562 -7.46 14.02 7.46
CA PRO A 562 -8.41 15.04 7.90
C PRO A 562 -8.05 15.65 9.27
N ASP A 563 -7.44 14.86 10.16
CA ASP A 563 -7.11 15.30 11.51
C ASP A 563 -6.02 16.38 11.47
N LYS A 564 -4.93 16.13 10.73
CA LYS A 564 -3.83 17.08 10.57
C LYS A 564 -4.26 18.34 9.80
N ALA A 565 -5.10 18.16 8.79
CA ALA A 565 -5.63 19.28 8.02
C ALA A 565 -6.46 20.24 8.90
N ARG A 566 -7.32 19.68 9.76
CA ARG A 566 -8.12 20.44 10.74
C ARG A 566 -7.23 21.12 11.78
N GLU A 567 -6.30 20.38 12.38
CA GLU A 567 -5.36 20.88 13.36
C GLU A 567 -4.64 22.15 12.85
N PHE A 568 -4.02 22.08 11.67
CA PHE A 568 -3.28 23.18 11.08
C PHE A 568 -4.16 24.38 10.70
N HIS A 569 -5.39 24.13 10.26
CA HIS A 569 -6.33 25.20 9.96
C HIS A 569 -6.79 25.91 11.24
N ASP A 570 -7.10 25.17 12.29
CA ASP A 570 -7.68 25.70 13.53
C ASP A 570 -6.63 26.34 14.45
N GLU A 571 -5.38 25.86 14.42
CA GLU A 571 -4.28 26.35 15.27
C GLU A 571 -4.10 27.89 15.20
N THR A 572 -4.28 28.45 14.00
CA THR A 572 -4.07 29.88 13.75
C THR A 572 -5.36 30.70 13.77
N LEU A 573 -6.51 30.11 14.06
CA LEU A 573 -7.81 30.74 14.07
C LEU A 573 -8.47 30.64 15.47
N PRO A 574 -8.20 31.62 16.38
CA PRO A 574 -8.55 31.48 17.80
C PRO A 574 -10.05 31.58 18.10
N LYS A 575 -10.89 31.98 17.13
CA LYS A 575 -12.35 32.11 17.29
C LYS A 575 -13.08 31.13 16.38
N ASP A 576 -14.07 30.44 16.91
CA ASP A 576 -14.88 29.47 16.12
C ASP A 576 -15.56 30.11 14.91
N SER A 577 -15.98 31.36 15.01
CA SER A 577 -16.54 32.10 13.86
C SER A 577 -15.51 32.35 12.74
N ALA A 578 -14.21 32.37 13.05
CA ALA A 578 -13.16 32.52 12.05
C ALA A 578 -12.84 31.18 11.33
N LYS A 579 -13.09 30.05 11.99
CA LYS A 579 -12.85 28.72 11.42
C LYS A 579 -13.78 28.37 10.26
N VAL A 580 -14.94 29.01 10.18
CA VAL A 580 -15.92 28.85 9.08
C VAL A 580 -15.89 30.03 8.09
N ALA A 581 -14.92 30.91 8.20
CA ALA A 581 -14.82 32.12 7.37
C ALA A 581 -14.38 31.79 5.93
N HIS A 582 -14.69 32.70 5.00
CA HIS A 582 -14.28 32.62 3.60
C HIS A 582 -12.84 33.10 3.38
N PHE A 583 -11.94 32.75 4.28
CA PHE A 583 -10.48 32.98 4.18
C PHE A 583 -9.77 32.12 5.23
N CYS A 584 -8.49 31.86 5.06
CA CYS A 584 -7.62 31.26 6.07
C CYS A 584 -6.65 32.30 6.65
N SER A 585 -5.94 31.90 7.70
CA SER A 585 -4.96 32.79 8.37
C SER A 585 -3.81 33.23 7.46
N MET A 586 -3.47 32.46 6.41
CA MET A 586 -2.37 32.79 5.49
C MET A 586 -2.62 34.10 4.75
N CYS A 587 -3.81 34.30 4.15
CA CYS A 587 -4.13 35.48 3.35
C CYS A 587 -4.94 36.52 4.11
N GLY A 588 -5.67 36.13 5.15
CA GLY A 588 -6.63 36.95 5.83
C GLY A 588 -7.81 37.40 4.94
N PRO A 589 -8.71 38.28 5.45
CA PRO A 589 -9.97 38.57 4.79
C PRO A 589 -9.85 39.40 3.50
N HIS A 590 -8.75 40.09 3.28
CA HIS A 590 -8.61 41.07 2.18
C HIS A 590 -7.71 40.59 1.04
N PHE A 591 -6.90 39.57 1.24
CA PHE A 591 -5.90 39.12 0.27
C PHE A 591 -6.14 37.69 -0.26
N CYS A 592 -7.24 37.07 0.11
CA CYS A 592 -7.57 35.72 -0.38
C CYS A 592 -7.93 35.78 -1.86
N SER A 593 -7.10 35.17 -2.72
CA SER A 593 -7.31 35.13 -4.17
C SER A 593 -8.61 34.46 -4.58
N MET A 594 -9.04 33.44 -3.85
CA MET A 594 -10.33 32.76 -4.09
C MET A 594 -11.50 33.67 -3.79
N LYS A 595 -11.45 34.46 -2.68
CA LYS A 595 -12.47 35.44 -2.35
C LYS A 595 -12.54 36.56 -3.41
N ILE A 596 -11.39 37.08 -3.82
CA ILE A 596 -11.31 38.08 -4.89
C ILE A 596 -11.89 37.54 -6.19
N THR A 597 -11.58 36.32 -6.55
CA THR A 597 -12.17 35.66 -7.75
C THR A 597 -13.70 35.53 -7.64
N GLN A 598 -14.20 35.19 -6.46
CA GLN A 598 -15.64 35.14 -6.21
C GLN A 598 -16.29 36.52 -6.37
N ASP A 599 -15.66 37.57 -5.84
CA ASP A 599 -16.16 38.94 -6.00
C ASP A 599 -16.24 39.35 -7.47
N VAL A 600 -15.30 38.87 -8.32
CA VAL A 600 -15.34 39.09 -9.79
C VAL A 600 -16.52 38.35 -10.42
N ARG A 601 -16.79 37.14 -10.01
CA ARG A 601 -17.94 36.34 -10.49
C ARG A 601 -19.28 37.00 -10.12
N GLU A 602 -19.40 37.48 -8.90
CA GLU A 602 -20.58 38.19 -8.43
C GLU A 602 -20.78 39.53 -9.20
N TYR A 603 -19.70 40.24 -9.48
CA TYR A 603 -19.74 41.42 -10.32
C TYR A 603 -20.23 41.09 -11.73
N ALA A 604 -19.70 40.03 -12.36
CA ALA A 604 -20.13 39.58 -13.69
C ALA A 604 -21.63 39.23 -13.72
N ALA A 605 -22.09 38.47 -12.71
CA ALA A 605 -23.50 38.11 -12.59
C ALA A 605 -24.42 39.33 -12.43
N LYS A 606 -24.02 40.30 -11.59
CA LYS A 606 -24.78 41.56 -11.42
C LYS A 606 -24.86 42.41 -12.69
N GLN A 607 -23.85 42.33 -13.55
CA GLN A 607 -23.81 43.05 -14.83
C GLN A 607 -24.48 42.25 -15.98
N GLY A 608 -24.91 41.01 -15.76
CA GLY A 608 -25.49 40.17 -16.79
C GLY A 608 -24.51 39.81 -17.92
N ILE A 609 -23.21 39.82 -17.65
CA ILE A 609 -22.12 39.47 -18.59
C ILE A 609 -21.45 38.16 -18.18
N SER A 610 -20.82 37.49 -19.14
CA SER A 610 -20.04 36.29 -18.82
C SER A 610 -18.84 36.63 -17.96
N GLU A 611 -18.36 35.66 -17.19
CA GLU A 611 -17.15 35.81 -16.34
C GLU A 611 -15.92 36.24 -17.17
N ILE A 612 -15.78 35.70 -18.39
CA ILE A 612 -14.71 36.07 -19.33
C ILE A 612 -14.84 37.53 -19.78
N GLU A 613 -16.05 37.99 -20.07
CA GLU A 613 -16.32 39.35 -20.46
C GLU A 613 -16.10 40.33 -19.28
N ALA A 614 -16.48 39.93 -18.06
CA ALA A 614 -16.24 40.73 -16.86
C ALA A 614 -14.74 40.92 -16.58
N LEU A 615 -13.97 39.83 -16.71
CA LEU A 615 -12.49 39.89 -16.58
C LEU A 615 -11.88 40.77 -17.66
N LYS A 616 -12.31 40.64 -18.92
CA LYS A 616 -11.83 41.46 -20.04
C LYS A 616 -12.16 42.93 -19.82
N LYS A 617 -13.39 43.23 -19.45
CA LYS A 617 -13.86 44.60 -19.18
C LYS A 617 -13.18 45.23 -17.96
N GLY A 618 -12.96 44.44 -16.90
CA GLY A 618 -12.19 44.86 -15.73
C GLY A 618 -10.73 45.19 -16.07
N MET A 619 -10.08 44.35 -16.90
CA MET A 619 -8.73 44.61 -17.41
C MET A 619 -8.66 45.86 -18.28
N GLU A 620 -9.63 46.10 -19.16
CA GLU A 620 -9.73 47.29 -19.98
C GLU A 620 -9.90 48.56 -19.13
N VAL A 621 -10.78 48.52 -18.12
CA VAL A 621 -10.98 49.66 -17.18
C VAL A 621 -9.68 49.97 -16.41
N LYS A 622 -9.02 48.93 -15.90
CA LYS A 622 -7.75 49.09 -15.18
C LYS A 622 -6.60 49.54 -16.09
N ALA A 623 -6.55 49.09 -17.31
CA ALA A 623 -5.59 49.56 -18.31
C ALA A 623 -5.79 51.06 -18.62
N ILE A 624 -7.05 51.52 -18.75
CA ILE A 624 -7.37 52.91 -18.94
C ILE A 624 -6.99 53.77 -17.70
N GLU A 625 -7.31 53.28 -16.50
CA GLU A 625 -6.91 53.91 -15.25
C GLU A 625 -5.39 54.02 -15.13
N PHE A 626 -4.66 52.94 -15.46
CA PHE A 626 -3.19 52.91 -15.45
C PHE A 626 -2.60 53.95 -16.42
N VAL A 627 -3.09 53.99 -17.64
CA VAL A 627 -2.64 54.99 -18.63
C VAL A 627 -2.94 56.41 -18.16
N LYS A 628 -4.15 56.67 -17.61
CA LYS A 628 -4.54 57.95 -17.04
C LYS A 628 -3.70 58.35 -15.82
N SER A 629 -3.18 57.39 -15.09
CA SER A 629 -2.31 57.63 -13.91
C SER A 629 -0.83 57.80 -14.28
N GLY A 630 -0.48 57.87 -15.56
CA GLY A 630 0.87 58.11 -16.04
C GLY A 630 1.68 56.90 -16.47
N ALA A 631 1.03 55.71 -16.55
CA ALA A 631 1.64 54.45 -16.98
C ALA A 631 2.91 53.99 -16.21
N GLU A 632 3.05 54.45 -14.97
CA GLU A 632 4.17 54.04 -14.10
C GLU A 632 3.73 53.00 -13.09
N ILE A 633 4.46 51.88 -13.04
CA ILE A 633 4.21 50.76 -12.10
C ILE A 633 4.65 51.10 -10.67
N TYR A 634 5.69 51.96 -10.55
CA TYR A 634 6.19 52.44 -9.26
C TYR A 634 6.06 53.95 -9.19
N ARG A 635 5.23 54.46 -8.28
CA ARG A 635 5.23 55.87 -7.90
C ARG A 635 6.21 56.08 -6.75
N LYS A 636 7.14 57.01 -6.91
CA LYS A 636 7.86 57.57 -5.76
C LYS A 636 6.84 58.23 -4.85
N GLN A 637 6.77 57.81 -3.59
CA GLN A 637 6.06 58.54 -2.53
C GLN A 637 6.73 59.87 -2.27
#